data_1af68c3af5b7830df572427f7835e17c
#
_entry.id   1af68c3af5b7830df572427f7835e17c
#
_cell.length_a   1.000
_cell.length_b   1.000
_cell.length_c   1.000
_cell.angle_alpha   90.00
_cell.angle_beta   90.00
_cell.angle_gamma   90.00
#
_symmetry.space_group_name_H-M   'P 1'
#
loop_
_entity.id
_entity.type
_entity.pdbx_description
1 polymer ?
#
loop_
_entity_poly.entity_id
_entity_poly.type
_entity_poly.pdbx_seq_one_letter_code
_entity_poly.pdbx_strand_id
1 'polypeptide(L)'
;MPRKVTLENTRNIGIMAHIDAGKTTTTERILYYTGVNYKIGETHEGPATMDWMEQEQERGITITSAATTCYWKGSKDQFPQTRINIIDTPGHVDFTVEVERSLRVLDGSVTVMCAKGGVEPQSETVWRQADHYHVPRMVYVNKMDMLGADFYHVLDMIHDRLKCNAVPIQLPIGKEESFKGIIDLVEMDSDIYYDEMGKDMRVEPIPADMVDLANEYHEKLLDAVSMFDDSIMEDYLEGKEIDQKRIRKAIREATIANELVPVVCGTSYRNKGVQKLLDAIVDYMPAPNDVPAIKGTNPKTDEEEDRHPSDDEPFSALAFKIMTDPYVGRLSFFRVYSGHLSTGSSVLNSVKNQKERMGRILQMHANHREDIEEVWAGDIAAAVGLKNTTTGDTLCDEKAPVILESMDFPEPVIRVAIEPKTKAGQEKMGLALVKLAEEDPTFKTYTDEETGQTIIAGMGELHLEIIVDRLLREFKVEANVGAPQVAYKETVRKKVDQDTKYKRQSGGSGQYGHVKITVEPNESGKGYEFVNAVVGGSIPKEFIPAVDAGIQGALQSGVVAGFPVVDVKVTLYDGSYHEVDSSEMAFKIAGSMAVKEAMRKADPVLLEPIMKVCVIVPDEYLGTVIGDLTSRRGQIQGQEARPGAQQVDALVPLANMFGYATDLRSNTQGRGQYTMEPHSYAEIPKSIRDKIVEERGKKAD
;
A
#
# COMPACT_ATOMS: atom_id res chain seq x y z
N MET A 1 -29.14 -10.62 -16.35
CA MET A 1 -30.13 -9.55 -16.02
C MET A 1 -29.49 -8.20 -16.28
N PRO A 2 -30.21 -7.09 -16.54
CA PRO A 2 -29.58 -5.79 -16.64
C PRO A 2 -28.95 -5.43 -15.28
N ARG A 3 -27.83 -4.71 -15.32
CA ARG A 3 -27.14 -4.28 -14.10
C ARG A 3 -28.06 -3.43 -13.20
N LYS A 4 -27.98 -3.65 -11.90
CA LYS A 4 -28.86 -2.98 -10.92
C LYS A 4 -28.57 -1.49 -10.75
N VAL A 5 -27.31 -1.10 -10.92
CA VAL A 5 -26.83 0.29 -10.78
C VAL A 5 -25.89 0.58 -11.95
N THR A 6 -26.05 1.72 -12.60
CA THR A 6 -25.19 2.12 -13.73
C THR A 6 -23.78 2.43 -13.29
N LEU A 7 -22.81 2.43 -14.22
CA LEU A 7 -21.43 2.82 -13.94
C LEU A 7 -21.32 4.24 -13.36
N GLU A 8 -22.07 5.17 -13.90
CA GLU A 8 -22.12 6.56 -13.46
C GLU A 8 -22.55 6.72 -12.01
N ASN A 9 -23.40 5.80 -11.52
CA ASN A 9 -23.88 5.77 -10.14
C ASN A 9 -23.13 4.74 -9.27
N THR A 10 -21.88 4.46 -9.60
CA THR A 10 -20.98 3.62 -8.82
C THR A 10 -19.78 4.43 -8.35
N ARG A 11 -19.36 4.22 -7.10
CA ARG A 11 -18.16 4.82 -6.50
C ARG A 11 -17.31 3.74 -5.86
N ASN A 12 -16.06 3.63 -6.25
CA ASN A 12 -15.08 2.71 -5.65
C ASN A 12 -14.08 3.55 -4.85
N ILE A 13 -14.23 3.57 -3.52
CA ILE A 13 -13.54 4.53 -2.67
C ILE A 13 -12.74 3.84 -1.59
N GLY A 14 -11.54 4.35 -1.34
CA GLY A 14 -10.75 4.03 -0.16
C GLY A 14 -10.97 5.05 0.96
N ILE A 15 -11.02 4.58 2.19
CA ILE A 15 -10.94 5.45 3.36
C ILE A 15 -9.56 5.26 3.98
N MET A 16 -8.78 6.33 3.98
CA MET A 16 -7.40 6.38 4.43
C MET A 16 -7.26 7.33 5.60
N ALA A 17 -6.42 7.01 6.54
CA ALA A 17 -6.16 7.86 7.69
C ALA A 17 -4.87 7.45 8.39
N HIS A 18 -4.27 8.38 9.14
CA HIS A 18 -3.31 8.00 10.17
C HIS A 18 -4.00 7.33 11.37
N ILE A 19 -3.21 6.71 12.22
CA ILE A 19 -3.70 6.08 13.46
C ILE A 19 -4.46 7.12 14.29
N ASP A 20 -5.57 6.73 14.86
CA ASP A 20 -6.44 7.57 15.70
C ASP A 20 -7.08 8.81 15.02
N ALA A 21 -7.04 8.94 13.69
CA ALA A 21 -7.80 10.01 13.02
C ALA A 21 -9.32 9.79 13.05
N GLY A 22 -9.77 8.59 13.41
CA GLY A 22 -11.17 8.21 13.47
C GLY A 22 -11.68 7.56 12.18
N LYS A 23 -10.81 6.84 11.47
CA LYS A 23 -11.14 6.10 10.25
C LYS A 23 -12.26 5.10 10.49
N THR A 24 -12.07 4.15 11.41
CA THR A 24 -13.07 3.11 11.74
C THR A 24 -14.39 3.72 12.18
N THR A 25 -14.36 4.76 13.02
CA THR A 25 -15.58 5.49 13.44
C THR A 25 -16.29 6.11 12.24
N THR A 26 -15.56 6.70 11.32
CA THR A 26 -16.13 7.32 10.10
C THR A 26 -16.78 6.26 9.22
N THR A 27 -16.11 5.14 8.97
CA THR A 27 -16.64 4.02 8.18
C THR A 27 -17.91 3.44 8.83
N GLU A 28 -17.90 3.21 10.15
CA GLU A 28 -19.09 2.72 10.88
C GLU A 28 -20.28 3.68 10.78
N ARG A 29 -20.06 5.00 10.82
CA ARG A 29 -21.11 6.00 10.63
C ARG A 29 -21.64 6.04 9.21
N ILE A 30 -20.78 5.85 8.21
CA ILE A 30 -21.20 5.70 6.81
C ILE A 30 -22.12 4.47 6.68
N LEU A 31 -21.74 3.33 7.24
CA LEU A 31 -22.55 2.12 7.21
C LEU A 31 -23.88 2.28 7.95
N TYR A 32 -23.91 3.04 9.03
CA TYR A 32 -25.13 3.35 9.76
C TYR A 32 -26.10 4.22 8.95
N TYR A 33 -25.63 5.34 8.39
CA TYR A 33 -26.47 6.25 7.61
C TYR A 33 -26.95 5.65 6.28
N THR A 34 -26.20 4.72 5.73
CA THR A 34 -26.60 3.98 4.51
C THR A 34 -27.49 2.78 4.80
N GLY A 35 -27.82 2.50 6.07
CA GLY A 35 -28.71 1.44 6.50
C GLY A 35 -28.12 0.02 6.45
N VAL A 36 -26.82 -0.12 6.30
CA VAL A 36 -26.12 -1.40 6.39
C VAL A 36 -26.06 -1.87 7.84
N ASN A 37 -25.78 -0.96 8.77
CA ASN A 37 -25.79 -1.22 10.21
C ASN A 37 -27.04 -0.63 10.87
N TYR A 38 -27.67 -1.41 11.73
CA TYR A 38 -28.86 -0.97 12.48
C TYR A 38 -28.52 -0.31 13.82
N LYS A 39 -27.32 -0.49 14.32
CA LYS A 39 -26.84 0.11 15.57
C LYS A 39 -25.55 0.86 15.29
N ILE A 40 -25.35 1.96 15.99
CA ILE A 40 -24.09 2.66 16.04
C ILE A 40 -23.16 1.81 16.90
N GLY A 41 -22.16 1.17 16.27
CA GLY A 41 -21.05 0.54 16.98
C GLY A 41 -20.13 1.62 17.53
N GLU A 42 -19.81 1.58 18.80
CA GLU A 42 -18.74 2.38 19.37
C GLU A 42 -17.49 1.52 19.48
N THR A 43 -16.37 2.00 18.99
CA THR A 43 -15.08 1.31 19.01
C THR A 43 -14.59 0.96 20.43
N HIS A 44 -15.20 1.54 21.45
CA HIS A 44 -14.91 1.26 22.85
C HIS A 44 -15.95 0.38 23.57
N GLU A 45 -17.11 0.12 22.96
CA GLU A 45 -18.20 -0.65 23.60
C GLU A 45 -18.68 -1.88 22.80
N GLY A 46 -18.12 -2.15 21.61
CA GLY A 46 -18.49 -3.32 20.81
C GLY A 46 -17.62 -3.50 19.56
N PRO A 47 -17.63 -4.68 18.95
CA PRO A 47 -16.83 -4.95 17.75
C PRO A 47 -17.28 -4.07 16.59
N ALA A 48 -16.34 -3.33 16.01
CA ALA A 48 -16.55 -2.61 14.77
C ALA A 48 -16.82 -3.59 13.62
N THR A 49 -17.73 -3.23 12.73
CA THR A 49 -18.20 -4.14 11.66
C THR A 49 -17.11 -4.41 10.61
N MET A 50 -16.21 -3.44 10.39
CA MET A 50 -15.12 -3.55 9.42
C MET A 50 -13.85 -4.18 10.04
N ASP A 51 -13.61 -3.99 11.32
CA ASP A 51 -12.51 -4.62 12.06
C ASP A 51 -12.98 -6.01 12.57
N TRP A 52 -12.96 -7.00 11.70
CA TRP A 52 -13.52 -8.33 11.95
C TRP A 52 -12.55 -9.29 12.66
N MET A 53 -11.25 -9.00 12.63
CA MET A 53 -10.24 -9.80 13.34
C MET A 53 -10.22 -9.45 14.82
N GLU A 54 -10.10 -10.46 15.67
CA GLU A 54 -9.95 -10.24 17.12
C GLU A 54 -8.78 -9.32 17.44
N GLN A 55 -7.67 -9.44 16.70
CA GLN A 55 -6.48 -8.60 16.88
C GLN A 55 -6.73 -7.13 16.52
N GLU A 56 -7.55 -6.86 15.51
CA GLU A 56 -7.96 -5.49 15.15
C GLU A 56 -8.78 -4.87 16.27
N GLN A 57 -9.71 -5.64 16.82
CA GLN A 57 -10.57 -5.19 17.92
C GLN A 57 -9.80 -4.98 19.22
N GLU A 58 -8.91 -5.90 19.58
CA GLU A 58 -8.08 -5.81 20.79
C GLU A 58 -7.09 -4.65 20.75
N ARG A 59 -6.53 -4.36 19.58
CA ARG A 59 -5.50 -3.33 19.39
C ARG A 59 -6.08 -1.98 18.98
N GLY A 60 -7.33 -1.93 18.51
CA GLY A 60 -7.99 -0.73 18.01
C GLY A 60 -7.37 -0.20 16.70
N ILE A 61 -6.76 -1.08 15.89
CA ILE A 61 -6.13 -0.73 14.60
C ILE A 61 -6.64 -1.64 13.49
N THR A 62 -6.83 -1.11 12.30
CA THR A 62 -7.10 -1.90 11.11
C THR A 62 -5.80 -2.54 10.62
N ILE A 63 -5.80 -3.86 10.46
CA ILE A 63 -4.65 -4.65 10.01
C ILE A 63 -4.82 -5.04 8.55
N THR A 64 -6.01 -5.52 8.19
CA THR A 64 -6.33 -5.95 6.83
C THR A 64 -7.37 -5.03 6.20
N SER A 65 -7.24 -4.76 4.90
CA SER A 65 -8.27 -4.04 4.17
C SER A 65 -9.56 -4.84 4.13
N ALA A 66 -10.67 -4.21 4.43
CA ALA A 66 -12.01 -4.79 4.33
C ALA A 66 -12.81 -4.06 3.24
N ALA A 67 -13.54 -4.83 2.42
CA ALA A 67 -14.39 -4.28 1.38
C ALA A 67 -15.85 -4.42 1.78
N THR A 68 -16.63 -3.35 1.63
CA THR A 68 -18.07 -3.38 1.86
C THR A 68 -18.81 -2.54 0.82
N THR A 69 -20.06 -2.88 0.58
CA THR A 69 -20.92 -2.17 -0.36
C THR A 69 -22.08 -1.53 0.39
N CYS A 70 -22.35 -0.27 0.13
CA CYS A 70 -23.51 0.45 0.63
C CYS A 70 -24.17 1.28 -0.47
N TYR A 71 -25.34 1.83 -0.17
CA TYR A 71 -26.13 2.60 -1.13
C TYR A 71 -26.53 3.93 -0.52
N TRP A 72 -26.43 4.98 -1.32
CA TRP A 72 -26.79 6.33 -0.90
C TRP A 72 -27.65 7.05 -1.93
N LYS A 73 -28.64 7.80 -1.48
CA LYS A 73 -29.53 8.62 -2.33
C LYS A 73 -29.40 10.12 -2.05
N GLY A 74 -28.53 10.48 -1.13
CA GLY A 74 -28.35 11.84 -0.67
C GLY A 74 -29.02 12.12 0.66
N SER A 75 -28.52 13.13 1.36
CA SER A 75 -29.09 13.59 2.65
C SER A 75 -30.52 14.14 2.51
N LYS A 76 -30.90 14.55 1.31
CA LYS A 76 -32.23 15.06 0.93
C LYS A 76 -32.87 14.22 -0.19
N ASP A 77 -32.47 12.97 -0.36
CA ASP A 77 -32.90 12.09 -1.48
C ASP A 77 -32.69 12.69 -2.89
N GLN A 78 -31.68 13.55 -3.06
CA GLN A 78 -31.42 14.31 -4.28
C GLN A 78 -30.71 13.52 -5.37
N PHE A 79 -30.14 12.36 -5.06
CA PHE A 79 -29.42 11.53 -6.01
C PHE A 79 -30.21 10.29 -6.44
N PRO A 80 -29.95 9.75 -7.63
CA PRO A 80 -30.33 8.37 -7.91
C PRO A 80 -29.62 7.43 -6.93
N GLN A 81 -30.15 6.22 -6.78
CA GLN A 81 -29.49 5.23 -5.92
C GLN A 81 -28.05 4.99 -6.38
N THR A 82 -27.11 5.48 -5.63
CA THR A 82 -25.67 5.34 -5.90
C THR A 82 -25.09 4.24 -5.06
N ARG A 83 -24.35 3.33 -5.69
CA ARG A 83 -23.62 2.26 -5.02
C ARG A 83 -22.23 2.76 -4.66
N ILE A 84 -21.86 2.64 -3.40
CA ILE A 84 -20.55 3.00 -2.88
C ILE A 84 -19.89 1.72 -2.38
N ASN A 85 -18.82 1.30 -3.05
CA ASN A 85 -17.92 0.25 -2.59
C ASN A 85 -16.83 0.92 -1.78
N ILE A 86 -16.72 0.57 -0.52
CA ILE A 86 -15.73 1.13 0.41
C ILE A 86 -14.68 0.07 0.66
N ILE A 87 -13.41 0.43 0.46
CA ILE A 87 -12.27 -0.35 0.91
C ILE A 87 -11.64 0.41 2.09
N ASP A 88 -11.76 -0.17 3.28
CA ASP A 88 -11.13 0.33 4.49
C ASP A 88 -9.67 -0.11 4.53
N THR A 89 -8.73 0.82 4.61
CA THR A 89 -7.30 0.55 4.51
C THR A 89 -6.60 0.71 5.86
N PRO A 90 -5.58 -0.12 6.16
CA PRO A 90 -4.77 0.08 7.36
C PRO A 90 -4.12 1.48 7.41
N GLY A 91 -3.99 2.02 8.62
CA GLY A 91 -3.28 3.29 8.85
C GLY A 91 -1.83 3.11 9.32
N HIS A 92 -1.39 1.88 9.56
CA HIS A 92 -0.06 1.59 10.12
C HIS A 92 0.96 1.29 9.03
N VAL A 93 2.19 1.81 9.19
CA VAL A 93 3.26 1.67 8.18
C VAL A 93 3.69 0.23 7.90
N ASP A 94 3.55 -0.68 8.84
CA ASP A 94 3.85 -2.11 8.64
C ASP A 94 2.90 -2.77 7.62
N PHE A 95 1.78 -2.11 7.31
CA PHE A 95 0.74 -2.58 6.40
C PHE A 95 0.60 -1.71 5.15
N THR A 96 1.63 -0.98 4.76
CA THR A 96 1.62 -0.11 3.56
C THR A 96 1.23 -0.86 2.29
N VAL A 97 1.53 -2.14 2.22
CA VAL A 97 1.16 -3.01 1.10
C VAL A 97 -0.35 -3.18 0.96
N GLU A 98 -1.07 -3.27 2.08
CA GLU A 98 -2.54 -3.28 2.05
C GLU A 98 -3.08 -1.97 1.49
N VAL A 99 -2.43 -0.84 1.80
CA VAL A 99 -2.77 0.47 1.24
C VAL A 99 -2.50 0.50 -0.27
N GLU A 100 -1.34 0.04 -0.73
CA GLU A 100 -0.98 -0.01 -2.15
C GLU A 100 -1.93 -0.89 -2.96
N ARG A 101 -2.24 -2.09 -2.45
CA ARG A 101 -3.23 -2.97 -3.07
C ARG A 101 -4.58 -2.29 -3.24
N SER A 102 -5.02 -1.59 -2.21
CA SER A 102 -6.28 -0.86 -2.23
C SER A 102 -6.25 0.29 -3.22
N LEU A 103 -5.21 1.12 -3.17
CA LEU A 103 -5.03 2.26 -4.10
C LEU A 103 -5.06 1.85 -5.57
N ARG A 104 -4.52 0.67 -5.88
CA ARG A 104 -4.49 0.15 -7.25
C ARG A 104 -5.86 -0.14 -7.83
N VAL A 105 -6.84 -0.45 -6.99
CA VAL A 105 -8.19 -0.85 -7.41
C VAL A 105 -9.27 0.20 -7.13
N LEU A 106 -8.90 1.30 -6.51
CA LEU A 106 -9.80 2.41 -6.19
C LEU A 106 -9.87 3.43 -7.33
N ASP A 107 -11.01 4.08 -7.46
CA ASP A 107 -11.20 5.21 -8.36
C ASP A 107 -10.96 6.54 -7.66
N GLY A 108 -11.19 6.59 -6.35
CA GLY A 108 -10.95 7.76 -5.52
C GLY A 108 -10.73 7.39 -4.05
N SER A 109 -10.26 8.33 -3.27
CA SER A 109 -10.05 8.13 -1.83
C SER A 109 -10.50 9.30 -0.98
N VAL A 110 -10.92 8.99 0.23
CA VAL A 110 -11.19 9.96 1.29
C VAL A 110 -10.09 9.83 2.34
N THR A 111 -9.33 10.90 2.53
CA THR A 111 -8.30 10.97 3.57
C THR A 111 -8.89 11.63 4.80
N VAL A 112 -9.03 10.86 5.88
CA VAL A 112 -9.52 11.34 7.17
C VAL A 112 -8.36 11.91 7.98
N MET A 113 -8.44 13.17 8.36
CA MET A 113 -7.43 13.85 9.15
C MET A 113 -8.04 14.33 10.47
N CYS A 114 -7.24 14.30 11.54
CA CYS A 114 -7.67 14.80 12.84
C CYS A 114 -7.59 16.34 12.86
N ALA A 115 -8.66 17.01 13.26
CA ALA A 115 -8.70 18.48 13.36
C ALA A 115 -7.67 19.08 14.33
N LYS A 116 -7.12 18.28 15.24
CA LYS A 116 -6.06 18.68 16.18
C LYS A 116 -4.66 18.37 15.65
N GLY A 117 -4.45 17.15 15.13
CA GLY A 117 -3.13 16.67 14.68
C GLY A 117 -2.79 17.08 13.24
N GLY A 118 -3.79 17.27 12.40
CA GLY A 118 -3.63 17.64 11.01
C GLY A 118 -2.88 16.59 10.19
N VAL A 119 -1.88 17.03 9.44
CA VAL A 119 -1.04 16.16 8.61
C VAL A 119 0.05 15.53 9.47
N GLU A 120 0.01 14.21 9.59
CA GLU A 120 1.00 13.40 10.28
C GLU A 120 1.89 12.64 9.28
N PRO A 121 3.07 12.13 9.68
CA PRO A 121 3.97 11.43 8.77
C PRO A 121 3.34 10.25 8.03
N GLN A 122 2.44 9.52 8.69
CA GLN A 122 1.68 8.44 8.05
C GLN A 122 0.75 8.98 6.97
N SER A 123 0.12 10.15 7.20
CA SER A 123 -0.69 10.81 6.19
C SER A 123 0.12 11.18 4.95
N GLU A 124 1.35 11.68 5.14
CA GLU A 124 2.26 12.00 4.04
C GLU A 124 2.65 10.76 3.23
N THR A 125 2.90 9.62 3.90
CA THR A 125 3.25 8.35 3.24
C THR A 125 2.11 7.85 2.36
N VAL A 126 0.90 7.75 2.93
CA VAL A 126 -0.30 7.33 2.18
C VAL A 126 -0.62 8.30 1.05
N TRP A 127 -0.42 9.59 1.29
CA TRP A 127 -0.62 10.62 0.26
C TRP A 127 0.31 10.45 -0.93
N ARG A 128 1.61 10.22 -0.70
CA ARG A 128 2.59 9.94 -1.77
C ARG A 128 2.28 8.67 -2.54
N GLN A 129 1.80 7.62 -1.85
CA GLN A 129 1.34 6.40 -2.52
C GLN A 129 0.14 6.69 -3.44
N ALA A 130 -0.82 7.48 -2.98
CA ALA A 130 -1.96 7.89 -3.80
C ALA A 130 -1.54 8.78 -4.99
N ASP A 131 -0.50 9.62 -4.84
CA ASP A 131 0.10 10.36 -5.97
C ASP A 131 0.70 9.42 -7.01
N HIS A 132 1.40 8.38 -6.57
CA HIS A 132 1.99 7.39 -7.47
C HIS A 132 0.95 6.72 -8.38
N TYR A 133 -0.21 6.40 -7.83
CA TYR A 133 -1.32 5.79 -8.59
C TYR A 133 -2.29 6.80 -9.20
N HIS A 134 -2.02 8.10 -9.10
CA HIS A 134 -2.87 9.19 -9.61
C HIS A 134 -4.32 9.11 -9.14
N VAL A 135 -4.55 8.67 -7.91
CA VAL A 135 -5.89 8.51 -7.33
C VAL A 135 -6.47 9.87 -6.93
N PRO A 136 -7.61 10.29 -7.48
CA PRO A 136 -8.34 11.47 -7.03
C PRO A 136 -8.71 11.38 -5.54
N ARG A 137 -8.60 12.50 -4.83
CA ARG A 137 -8.73 12.56 -3.38
C ARG A 137 -9.63 13.67 -2.89
N MET A 138 -10.23 13.44 -1.74
CA MET A 138 -10.80 14.48 -0.89
C MET A 138 -10.32 14.31 0.55
N VAL A 139 -10.35 15.38 1.32
CA VAL A 139 -9.96 15.38 2.73
C VAL A 139 -11.20 15.58 3.59
N TYR A 140 -11.33 14.76 4.62
CA TYR A 140 -12.32 14.91 5.68
C TYR A 140 -11.62 15.25 7.00
N VAL A 141 -11.77 16.49 7.44
CA VAL A 141 -11.24 16.97 8.73
C VAL A 141 -12.20 16.55 9.83
N ASN A 142 -11.85 15.47 10.50
CA ASN A 142 -12.64 14.81 11.53
C ASN A 142 -12.26 15.28 12.93
N LYS A 143 -13.08 14.95 13.92
CA LYS A 143 -12.87 15.29 15.34
C LYS A 143 -12.88 16.80 15.62
N MET A 144 -13.77 17.54 14.93
CA MET A 144 -13.94 18.96 15.16
C MET A 144 -14.44 19.30 16.58
N ASP A 145 -14.94 18.30 17.33
CA ASP A 145 -15.37 18.40 18.72
C ASP A 145 -14.25 18.29 19.76
N MET A 146 -13.03 17.90 19.34
CA MET A 146 -11.90 17.73 20.27
C MET A 146 -11.31 19.06 20.71
N LEU A 147 -10.83 19.09 21.95
CA LEU A 147 -10.07 20.21 22.49
C LEU A 147 -8.77 20.43 21.68
N GLY A 148 -8.60 21.63 21.15
CA GLY A 148 -7.50 22.00 20.27
C GLY A 148 -7.79 21.76 18.78
N ALA A 149 -9.03 21.46 18.40
CA ALA A 149 -9.43 21.35 17.00
C ALA A 149 -9.33 22.70 16.28
N ASP A 150 -8.66 22.72 15.13
CA ASP A 150 -8.53 23.91 14.29
C ASP A 150 -8.50 23.54 12.80
N PHE A 151 -9.62 23.75 12.14
CA PHE A 151 -9.81 23.44 10.72
C PHE A 151 -8.84 24.21 9.81
N TYR A 152 -8.66 25.50 10.08
CA TYR A 152 -7.84 26.36 9.21
C TYR A 152 -6.36 26.06 9.35
N HIS A 153 -5.91 25.71 10.56
CA HIS A 153 -4.55 25.24 10.77
C HIS A 153 -4.28 23.93 10.03
N VAL A 154 -5.23 22.98 10.05
CA VAL A 154 -5.10 21.74 9.27
C VAL A 154 -5.03 22.04 7.78
N LEU A 155 -5.83 22.98 7.28
CA LEU A 155 -5.79 23.40 5.87
C LEU A 155 -4.41 23.96 5.48
N ASP A 156 -3.82 24.81 6.33
CA ASP A 156 -2.46 25.33 6.13
C ASP A 156 -1.42 24.21 6.12
N MET A 157 -1.53 23.25 7.03
CA MET A 157 -0.65 22.07 7.06
C MET A 157 -0.75 21.23 5.77
N ILE A 158 -1.95 21.07 5.23
CA ILE A 158 -2.15 20.35 3.98
C ILE A 158 -1.42 21.05 2.84
N HIS A 159 -1.57 22.37 2.71
CA HIS A 159 -0.86 23.15 1.70
C HIS A 159 0.66 23.07 1.86
N ASP A 160 1.17 23.19 3.08
CA ASP A 160 2.60 23.27 3.36
C ASP A 160 3.30 21.91 3.22
N ARG A 161 2.68 20.82 3.67
CA ARG A 161 3.32 19.51 3.74
C ARG A 161 2.97 18.60 2.56
N LEU A 162 1.71 18.63 2.10
CA LEU A 162 1.26 17.78 1.00
C LEU A 162 1.40 18.47 -0.37
N LYS A 163 1.64 19.79 -0.39
CA LYS A 163 1.86 20.58 -1.61
C LYS A 163 0.74 20.43 -2.64
N CYS A 164 -0.50 20.25 -2.20
CA CYS A 164 -1.65 20.09 -3.06
C CYS A 164 -2.58 21.32 -3.00
N ASN A 165 -3.42 21.48 -4.02
CA ASN A 165 -4.44 22.52 -4.07
C ASN A 165 -5.68 22.08 -3.29
N ALA A 166 -5.59 22.11 -1.96
CA ALA A 166 -6.70 21.79 -1.06
C ALA A 166 -7.63 23.00 -0.93
N VAL A 167 -8.88 22.82 -1.31
CA VAL A 167 -9.88 23.89 -1.31
C VAL A 167 -11.08 23.47 -0.49
N PRO A 168 -11.43 24.21 0.57
CA PRO A 168 -12.63 23.93 1.34
C PRO A 168 -13.88 24.09 0.49
N ILE A 169 -14.76 23.09 0.58
CA ILE A 169 -16.13 23.16 0.07
C ILE A 169 -17.14 23.30 1.21
N GLN A 170 -16.66 23.19 2.43
CA GLN A 170 -17.40 23.37 3.67
C GLN A 170 -16.54 24.13 4.68
N LEU A 171 -17.18 24.88 5.55
CA LEU A 171 -16.54 25.49 6.72
C LEU A 171 -17.23 25.03 8.01
N PRO A 172 -16.49 24.81 9.11
CA PRO A 172 -17.09 24.44 10.39
C PRO A 172 -17.79 25.63 11.06
N ILE A 173 -18.94 25.37 11.69
CA ILE A 173 -19.62 26.31 12.54
C ILE A 173 -19.29 25.96 13.98
N GLY A 174 -18.43 26.76 14.60
CA GLY A 174 -17.86 26.48 15.91
C GLY A 174 -16.71 25.47 15.86
N LYS A 175 -16.10 25.25 16.99
CA LYS A 175 -15.05 24.24 17.22
C LYS A 175 -15.14 23.71 18.64
N GLU A 176 -14.54 22.53 18.85
CA GLU A 176 -14.59 21.86 20.16
C GLU A 176 -16.05 21.63 20.59
N GLU A 177 -16.41 21.88 21.82
CA GLU A 177 -17.78 21.70 22.33
C GLU A 177 -18.82 22.58 21.61
N SER A 178 -18.39 23.69 21.01
CA SER A 178 -19.29 24.60 20.27
C SER A 178 -19.54 24.16 18.81
N PHE A 179 -18.90 23.10 18.34
CA PHE A 179 -19.11 22.59 16.97
C PHE A 179 -20.55 22.08 16.82
N LYS A 180 -21.35 22.76 16.01
CA LYS A 180 -22.78 22.47 15.85
C LYS A 180 -23.25 22.23 14.44
N GLY A 181 -22.42 22.51 13.44
CA GLY A 181 -22.80 22.34 12.04
C GLY A 181 -21.72 22.77 11.07
N ILE A 182 -22.11 22.86 9.82
CA ILE A 182 -21.21 23.19 8.70
C ILE A 182 -21.87 24.23 7.77
N ILE A 183 -21.05 25.07 7.15
CA ILE A 183 -21.45 25.94 6.04
C ILE A 183 -21.15 25.19 4.75
N ASP A 184 -22.11 25.08 3.86
CA ASP A 184 -21.94 24.59 2.50
C ASP A 184 -21.56 25.76 1.59
N LEU A 185 -20.32 25.77 1.09
CA LEU A 185 -19.82 26.87 0.24
C LEU A 185 -20.32 26.82 -1.20
N VAL A 186 -20.94 25.75 -1.64
CA VAL A 186 -21.59 25.66 -2.96
C VAL A 186 -23.01 26.18 -2.90
N GLU A 187 -23.78 25.74 -1.90
CA GLU A 187 -25.17 26.17 -1.70
C GLU A 187 -25.29 27.53 -1.01
N MET A 188 -24.24 27.97 -0.29
CA MET A 188 -24.19 29.18 0.53
C MET A 188 -25.28 29.22 1.60
N ASP A 189 -25.47 28.08 2.24
CA ASP A 189 -26.32 27.88 3.41
C ASP A 189 -25.57 27.15 4.53
N SER A 190 -26.25 26.80 5.58
CA SER A 190 -25.68 26.05 6.70
C SER A 190 -26.51 24.85 7.07
N ASP A 191 -25.85 23.76 7.44
CA ASP A 191 -26.47 22.54 7.98
C ASP A 191 -26.19 22.48 9.48
N ILE A 192 -27.23 22.65 10.30
CA ILE A 192 -27.13 22.67 11.77
C ILE A 192 -27.73 21.38 12.33
N TYR A 193 -27.00 20.76 13.26
CA TYR A 193 -27.42 19.52 13.93
C TYR A 193 -28.02 19.85 15.31
N TYR A 194 -29.23 19.33 15.56
CA TYR A 194 -29.99 19.60 16.78
C TYR A 194 -30.10 18.36 17.69
N ASP A 195 -29.66 17.19 17.24
CA ASP A 195 -29.64 15.97 18.04
C ASP A 195 -28.25 15.31 18.05
N GLU A 196 -28.03 14.42 19.03
CA GLU A 196 -26.75 13.71 19.19
C GLU A 196 -26.58 12.58 18.15
N MET A 197 -27.69 12.10 17.57
CA MET A 197 -27.68 11.03 16.57
C MET A 197 -27.50 11.54 15.14
N GLY A 198 -27.43 12.85 14.94
CA GLY A 198 -27.27 13.47 13.62
C GLY A 198 -28.45 13.28 12.69
N LYS A 199 -29.66 12.99 13.22
CA LYS A 199 -30.87 12.78 12.45
C LYS A 199 -31.67 14.06 12.22
N ASP A 200 -31.63 14.98 13.18
CA ASP A 200 -32.26 16.31 13.08
C ASP A 200 -31.24 17.32 12.56
N MET A 201 -30.95 17.25 11.26
CA MET A 201 -30.15 18.19 10.52
C MET A 201 -31.06 19.17 9.78
N ARG A 202 -30.89 20.47 10.02
CA ARG A 202 -31.72 21.52 9.43
C ARG A 202 -30.89 22.47 8.61
N VAL A 203 -31.41 22.83 7.44
CA VAL A 203 -30.81 23.86 6.58
C VAL A 203 -31.26 25.23 7.07
N GLU A 204 -30.28 26.08 7.37
CA GLU A 204 -30.48 27.42 7.89
C GLU A 204 -29.61 28.43 7.13
N PRO A 205 -29.93 29.72 7.20
CA PRO A 205 -29.04 30.76 6.72
C PRO A 205 -27.66 30.72 7.42
N ILE A 206 -26.63 31.14 6.74
CA ILE A 206 -25.28 31.26 7.32
C ILE A 206 -25.34 32.18 8.52
N PRO A 207 -24.72 31.82 9.68
CA PRO A 207 -24.63 32.70 10.84
C PRO A 207 -24.07 34.09 10.47
N ALA A 208 -24.69 35.12 10.98
CA ALA A 208 -24.37 36.53 10.57
C ALA A 208 -22.90 36.91 10.79
N ASP A 209 -22.26 36.34 11.81
CA ASP A 209 -20.83 36.54 12.13
C ASP A 209 -19.87 35.74 11.20
N MET A 210 -20.40 34.85 10.39
CA MET A 210 -19.61 34.01 9.46
C MET A 210 -19.86 34.33 7.98
N VAL A 211 -20.78 35.23 7.65
CA VAL A 211 -21.13 35.56 6.27
C VAL A 211 -19.93 36.06 5.45
N ASP A 212 -19.14 36.97 6.03
CA ASP A 212 -17.97 37.52 5.33
C ASP A 212 -16.91 36.44 5.06
N LEU A 213 -16.66 35.58 6.03
CA LEU A 213 -15.74 34.46 5.90
C LEU A 213 -16.25 33.44 4.83
N ALA A 214 -17.54 33.13 4.87
CA ALA A 214 -18.16 32.24 3.89
C ALA A 214 -18.05 32.81 2.45
N ASN A 215 -18.27 34.11 2.27
CA ASN A 215 -18.11 34.76 0.99
C ASN A 215 -16.65 34.73 0.51
N GLU A 216 -15.67 34.98 1.40
CA GLU A 216 -14.25 34.88 1.05
C GLU A 216 -13.87 33.48 0.55
N TYR A 217 -14.28 32.44 1.26
CA TYR A 217 -13.97 31.07 0.87
C TYR A 217 -14.79 30.59 -0.35
N HIS A 218 -16.00 31.10 -0.53
CA HIS A 218 -16.78 30.86 -1.75
C HIS A 218 -16.08 31.45 -2.96
N GLU A 219 -15.58 32.69 -2.88
CA GLU A 219 -14.81 33.32 -3.94
C GLU A 219 -13.53 32.53 -4.27
N LYS A 220 -12.78 32.09 -3.25
CA LYS A 220 -11.60 31.23 -3.43
C LYS A 220 -11.96 29.90 -4.13
N LEU A 221 -13.12 29.34 -3.80
CA LEU A 221 -13.60 28.11 -4.45
C LEU A 221 -13.91 28.36 -5.93
N LEU A 222 -14.61 29.45 -6.25
CA LEU A 222 -14.93 29.81 -7.62
C LEU A 222 -13.67 30.07 -8.46
N ASP A 223 -12.68 30.76 -7.89
CA ASP A 223 -11.39 30.99 -8.53
C ASP A 223 -10.66 29.66 -8.82
N ALA A 224 -10.62 28.76 -7.83
CA ALA A 224 -9.96 27.46 -7.97
C ALA A 224 -10.56 26.59 -9.07
N VAL A 225 -11.87 26.68 -9.34
CA VAL A 225 -12.55 25.89 -10.38
C VAL A 225 -12.69 26.60 -11.72
N SER A 226 -12.33 27.87 -11.80
CA SER A 226 -12.42 28.67 -13.02
C SER A 226 -11.58 28.10 -14.17
N MET A 227 -10.53 27.33 -13.89
CA MET A 227 -9.75 26.61 -14.90
C MET A 227 -10.58 25.57 -15.68
N PHE A 228 -11.68 25.09 -15.11
CA PHE A 228 -12.56 24.07 -15.70
C PHE A 228 -13.86 24.66 -16.28
N ASP A 229 -14.21 25.87 -15.88
CA ASP A 229 -15.29 26.68 -16.48
C ASP A 229 -14.94 28.16 -16.35
N ASP A 230 -14.25 28.70 -17.34
CA ASP A 230 -13.73 30.09 -17.36
C ASP A 230 -14.83 31.13 -17.11
N SER A 231 -16.07 30.83 -17.47
CA SER A 231 -17.20 31.75 -17.31
C SER A 231 -17.74 31.82 -15.88
N ILE A 232 -17.37 30.94 -14.98
CA ILE A 232 -17.83 30.96 -13.56
C ILE A 232 -17.37 32.25 -12.87
N MET A 233 -16.08 32.54 -12.96
CA MET A 233 -15.53 33.74 -12.31
C MET A 233 -16.02 35.03 -12.97
N GLU A 234 -16.17 35.05 -14.31
CA GLU A 234 -16.72 36.17 -15.03
C GLU A 234 -18.16 36.47 -14.60
N ASP A 235 -19.02 35.47 -14.57
CA ASP A 235 -20.41 35.58 -14.12
C ASP A 235 -20.51 36.06 -12.67
N TYR A 236 -19.59 35.55 -11.77
CA TYR A 236 -19.54 36.00 -10.39
C TYR A 236 -19.17 37.49 -10.27
N LEU A 237 -18.15 37.95 -10.97
CA LEU A 237 -17.70 39.32 -10.94
C LEU A 237 -18.75 40.28 -11.56
N GLU A 238 -19.54 39.81 -12.51
CA GLU A 238 -20.67 40.55 -13.09
C GLU A 238 -21.93 40.56 -12.19
N GLY A 239 -21.86 39.87 -11.03
CA GLY A 239 -22.98 39.75 -10.09
C GLY A 239 -24.14 38.89 -10.60
N LYS A 240 -23.88 38.00 -11.56
CA LYS A 240 -24.85 37.02 -12.06
C LYS A 240 -24.97 35.86 -11.10
N GLU A 241 -26.19 35.32 -11.02
CA GLU A 241 -26.42 34.08 -10.31
C GLU A 241 -25.77 32.91 -11.06
N ILE A 242 -24.92 32.12 -10.35
CA ILE A 242 -24.25 30.97 -10.90
C ILE A 242 -25.05 29.72 -10.53
N ASP A 243 -25.36 28.87 -11.53
CA ASP A 243 -26.02 27.59 -11.29
C ASP A 243 -25.06 26.67 -10.47
N GLN A 244 -25.54 26.25 -9.31
CA GLN A 244 -24.80 25.34 -8.41
C GLN A 244 -24.39 24.04 -9.10
N LYS A 245 -25.14 23.55 -10.10
CA LYS A 245 -24.77 22.39 -10.90
C LYS A 245 -23.48 22.61 -11.70
N ARG A 246 -23.28 23.84 -12.22
CA ARG A 246 -22.03 24.20 -12.90
C ARG A 246 -20.85 24.17 -11.92
N ILE A 247 -21.03 24.73 -10.74
CA ILE A 247 -19.99 24.76 -9.69
C ILE A 247 -19.64 23.30 -9.30
N ARG A 248 -20.62 22.45 -9.01
CA ARG A 248 -20.40 21.05 -8.69
C ARG A 248 -19.69 20.29 -9.79
N LYS A 249 -20.10 20.52 -11.04
CA LYS A 249 -19.45 19.89 -12.21
C LYS A 249 -17.98 20.31 -12.30
N ALA A 250 -17.69 21.60 -12.16
CA ALA A 250 -16.32 22.11 -12.22
C ALA A 250 -15.45 21.57 -11.07
N ILE A 251 -15.97 21.49 -9.84
CA ILE A 251 -15.27 20.86 -8.70
C ILE A 251 -14.98 19.39 -9.00
N ARG A 252 -15.97 18.65 -9.52
CA ARG A 252 -15.79 17.24 -9.88
C ARG A 252 -14.71 17.03 -10.93
N GLU A 253 -14.75 17.80 -12.02
CA GLU A 253 -13.76 17.72 -13.09
C GLU A 253 -12.35 18.05 -12.59
N ALA A 254 -12.21 19.09 -11.76
CA ALA A 254 -10.95 19.46 -11.12
C ALA A 254 -10.42 18.39 -10.18
N THR A 255 -11.31 17.75 -9.44
CA THR A 255 -10.96 16.67 -8.49
C THR A 255 -10.50 15.42 -9.25
N ILE A 256 -11.22 15.02 -10.28
CA ILE A 256 -10.86 13.87 -11.14
C ILE A 256 -9.52 14.09 -11.86
N ALA A 257 -9.26 15.33 -12.27
CA ALA A 257 -7.98 15.71 -12.89
C ALA A 257 -6.80 15.80 -11.87
N ASN A 258 -7.03 15.61 -10.58
CA ASN A 258 -6.06 15.83 -9.49
C ASN A 258 -5.52 17.27 -9.39
N GLU A 259 -6.26 18.24 -9.92
CA GLU A 259 -5.89 19.67 -9.85
C GLU A 259 -6.48 20.37 -8.61
N LEU A 260 -7.45 19.73 -7.94
CA LEU A 260 -8.11 20.22 -6.75
C LEU A 260 -8.40 19.06 -5.78
N VAL A 261 -8.23 19.33 -4.50
CA VAL A 261 -8.60 18.41 -3.42
C VAL A 261 -9.69 19.06 -2.57
N PRO A 262 -10.96 18.61 -2.68
CA PRO A 262 -12.03 19.13 -1.86
C PRO A 262 -11.80 18.82 -0.38
N VAL A 263 -12.03 19.80 0.50
CA VAL A 263 -11.91 19.62 1.95
C VAL A 263 -13.28 19.81 2.59
N VAL A 264 -13.68 18.80 3.34
CA VAL A 264 -14.92 18.79 4.14
C VAL A 264 -14.58 18.57 5.62
N CYS A 265 -15.50 18.86 6.51
CA CYS A 265 -15.28 18.76 7.95
C CYS A 265 -16.45 18.12 8.70
N GLY A 266 -16.18 17.65 9.91
CA GLY A 266 -17.18 17.08 10.77
C GLY A 266 -16.62 16.41 12.02
N THR A 267 -17.47 15.69 12.72
CA THR A 267 -17.09 14.79 13.80
C THR A 267 -17.90 13.51 13.71
N SER A 268 -17.26 12.44 13.30
CA SER A 268 -17.90 11.12 13.16
C SER A 268 -18.38 10.59 14.50
N TYR A 269 -17.62 10.80 15.57
CA TYR A 269 -18.00 10.36 16.91
C TYR A 269 -19.31 11.03 17.41
N ARG A 270 -19.49 12.31 17.12
CA ARG A 270 -20.70 13.08 17.48
C ARG A 270 -21.77 13.07 16.39
N ASN A 271 -21.63 12.25 15.36
CA ASN A 271 -22.60 12.07 14.28
C ASN A 271 -22.94 13.37 13.51
N LYS A 272 -21.97 14.26 13.32
CA LYS A 272 -22.14 15.53 12.61
C LYS A 272 -21.24 15.61 11.39
N GLY A 273 -21.82 15.85 10.22
CA GLY A 273 -21.11 16.03 8.96
C GLY A 273 -20.94 14.78 8.08
N VAL A 274 -21.31 13.59 8.55
CA VAL A 274 -21.12 12.33 7.78
C VAL A 274 -22.07 12.24 6.59
N GLN A 275 -23.30 12.67 6.70
CA GLN A 275 -24.24 12.69 5.58
C GLN A 275 -23.74 13.63 4.46
N LYS A 276 -23.19 14.78 4.83
CA LYS A 276 -22.62 15.72 3.87
C LYS A 276 -21.29 15.22 3.28
N LEU A 277 -20.53 14.42 4.01
CA LEU A 277 -19.40 13.67 3.46
C LEU A 277 -19.87 12.68 2.37
N LEU A 278 -20.93 11.93 2.64
CA LEU A 278 -21.52 11.01 1.66
C LEU A 278 -22.03 11.75 0.41
N ASP A 279 -22.69 12.90 0.60
CA ASP A 279 -23.13 13.74 -0.52
C ASP A 279 -21.91 14.20 -1.36
N ALA A 280 -20.84 14.66 -0.72
CA ALA A 280 -19.61 15.08 -1.39
C ALA A 280 -18.92 13.93 -2.15
N ILE A 281 -18.95 12.72 -1.61
CA ILE A 281 -18.44 11.53 -2.28
C ILE A 281 -19.20 11.27 -3.59
N VAL A 282 -20.51 11.36 -3.57
CA VAL A 282 -21.34 11.16 -4.76
C VAL A 282 -21.13 12.29 -5.77
N ASP A 283 -21.06 13.54 -5.30
CA ASP A 283 -20.91 14.70 -6.18
C ASP A 283 -19.52 14.79 -6.84
N TYR A 284 -18.44 14.53 -6.10
CA TYR A 284 -17.09 14.91 -6.50
C TYR A 284 -16.13 13.75 -6.76
N MET A 285 -16.37 12.56 -6.18
CA MET A 285 -15.52 11.42 -6.46
C MET A 285 -15.84 10.78 -7.80
N PRO A 286 -14.83 10.23 -8.51
CA PRO A 286 -15.05 9.64 -9.81
C PRO A 286 -15.89 8.37 -9.77
N ALA A 287 -16.64 8.15 -10.83
CA ALA A 287 -17.21 6.86 -11.19
C ALA A 287 -16.17 6.04 -11.98
N PRO A 288 -16.33 4.72 -12.13
CA PRO A 288 -15.39 3.89 -12.88
C PRO A 288 -15.16 4.34 -14.34
N ASN A 289 -16.15 4.99 -14.96
CA ASN A 289 -16.04 5.53 -16.31
C ASN A 289 -15.44 6.95 -16.41
N ASP A 290 -15.16 7.58 -15.28
CA ASP A 290 -14.48 8.90 -15.24
C ASP A 290 -12.95 8.75 -15.17
N VAL A 291 -12.45 7.57 -14.80
CA VAL A 291 -11.01 7.31 -14.74
C VAL A 291 -10.48 6.79 -16.07
N PRO A 292 -9.18 7.00 -16.38
CA PRO A 292 -8.58 6.47 -17.59
C PRO A 292 -8.75 4.96 -17.73
N ALA A 293 -8.77 4.46 -18.95
CA ALA A 293 -8.75 3.03 -19.24
C ALA A 293 -7.52 2.38 -18.59
N ILE A 294 -7.70 1.17 -18.06
CA ILE A 294 -6.57 0.44 -17.51
C ILE A 294 -5.69 -0.11 -18.62
N LYS A 295 -4.40 0.08 -18.46
CA LYS A 295 -3.40 -0.48 -19.38
C LYS A 295 -3.09 -1.93 -19.03
N GLY A 296 -2.78 -2.69 -20.05
CA GLY A 296 -2.33 -4.05 -19.93
C GLY A 296 -1.45 -4.44 -21.11
N THR A 297 -0.89 -5.64 -21.04
CA THR A 297 -0.05 -6.21 -22.11
C THR A 297 -0.67 -7.51 -22.57
N ASN A 298 -0.76 -7.69 -23.87
CA ASN A 298 -1.18 -8.96 -24.44
C ASN A 298 -0.08 -10.01 -24.27
N PRO A 299 -0.30 -11.11 -23.54
CA PRO A 299 0.75 -12.08 -23.24
C PRO A 299 1.22 -12.89 -24.45
N LYS A 300 0.55 -12.76 -25.60
CA LYS A 300 0.92 -13.45 -26.84
C LYS A 300 1.70 -12.57 -27.82
N THR A 301 1.45 -11.28 -27.82
CA THR A 301 2.02 -10.33 -28.80
C THR A 301 2.97 -9.33 -28.16
N ASP A 302 3.01 -9.23 -26.82
CA ASP A 302 3.71 -8.20 -26.04
C ASP A 302 3.29 -6.74 -26.41
N GLU A 303 2.12 -6.58 -27.02
CA GLU A 303 1.58 -5.27 -27.35
C GLU A 303 0.79 -4.71 -26.19
N GLU A 304 0.89 -3.40 -25.97
CA GLU A 304 0.04 -2.69 -24.99
C GLU A 304 -1.41 -2.65 -25.49
N GLU A 305 -2.32 -2.94 -24.59
CA GLU A 305 -3.77 -2.89 -24.83
C GLU A 305 -4.45 -2.13 -23.69
N ASP A 306 -5.43 -1.32 -24.04
CA ASP A 306 -6.29 -0.65 -23.07
C ASP A 306 -7.58 -1.45 -22.85
N ARG A 307 -8.09 -1.43 -21.61
CA ARG A 307 -9.42 -1.93 -21.27
C ARG A 307 -10.24 -0.80 -20.68
N HIS A 308 -11.36 -0.51 -21.34
CA HIS A 308 -12.28 0.56 -20.93
C HIS A 308 -13.35 0.01 -19.99
N PRO A 309 -13.88 0.82 -19.08
CA PRO A 309 -14.95 0.44 -18.18
C PRO A 309 -16.28 0.33 -18.93
N SER A 310 -16.42 -0.69 -19.76
CA SER A 310 -17.60 -1.00 -20.59
C SER A 310 -18.01 -2.45 -20.39
N ASP A 311 -19.32 -2.68 -20.25
CA ASP A 311 -19.90 -4.00 -20.11
C ASP A 311 -19.81 -4.84 -21.41
N ASP A 312 -19.61 -4.18 -22.57
CA ASP A 312 -19.54 -4.79 -23.90
C ASP A 312 -18.13 -5.23 -24.30
N GLU A 313 -17.10 -4.78 -23.58
CA GLU A 313 -15.72 -5.20 -23.82
C GLU A 313 -15.45 -6.61 -23.26
N PRO A 314 -14.38 -7.28 -23.74
CA PRO A 314 -13.95 -8.56 -23.16
C PRO A 314 -13.71 -8.44 -21.66
N PHE A 315 -14.12 -9.46 -20.89
CA PHE A 315 -13.95 -9.48 -19.44
C PHE A 315 -12.47 -9.37 -19.06
N SER A 316 -12.17 -8.46 -18.15
CA SER A 316 -10.88 -8.37 -17.46
C SER A 316 -11.07 -7.92 -16.02
N ALA A 317 -10.35 -8.56 -15.11
CA ALA A 317 -10.37 -8.26 -13.69
C ALA A 317 -9.00 -8.46 -13.05
N LEU A 318 -8.73 -7.73 -11.99
CA LEU A 318 -7.51 -7.85 -11.20
C LEU A 318 -7.84 -8.43 -9.83
N ALA A 319 -7.20 -9.54 -9.48
CA ALA A 319 -7.25 -10.10 -8.14
C ALA A 319 -6.30 -9.29 -7.23
N PHE A 320 -6.86 -8.58 -6.26
CA PHE A 320 -6.07 -7.66 -5.43
C PHE A 320 -5.90 -8.13 -3.99
N LYS A 321 -6.67 -9.11 -3.54
CA LYS A 321 -6.59 -9.66 -2.20
C LYS A 321 -7.01 -11.11 -2.16
N ILE A 322 -6.26 -11.93 -1.45
CA ILE A 322 -6.63 -13.31 -1.11
C ILE A 322 -6.85 -13.39 0.40
N MET A 323 -7.87 -14.10 0.82
CA MET A 323 -8.21 -14.32 2.22
C MET A 323 -8.67 -15.76 2.43
N THR A 324 -8.32 -16.34 3.54
CA THR A 324 -8.85 -17.66 3.96
C THR A 324 -9.99 -17.46 4.95
N ASP A 325 -11.17 -17.89 4.56
CA ASP A 325 -12.37 -17.83 5.39
C ASP A 325 -12.64 -19.19 6.01
N PRO A 326 -13.00 -19.26 7.32
CA PRO A 326 -13.24 -20.53 8.00
C PRO A 326 -14.41 -21.35 7.44
N TYR A 327 -15.40 -20.69 6.81
CA TYR A 327 -16.64 -21.30 6.36
C TYR A 327 -16.69 -21.61 4.86
N VAL A 328 -16.14 -20.70 4.04
CA VAL A 328 -16.18 -20.82 2.59
C VAL A 328 -14.84 -21.16 1.96
N GLY A 329 -13.79 -21.17 2.77
CA GLY A 329 -12.43 -21.45 2.31
C GLY A 329 -11.76 -20.23 1.67
N ARG A 330 -11.04 -20.44 0.58
CA ARG A 330 -10.28 -19.40 -0.09
C ARG A 330 -11.19 -18.42 -0.83
N LEU A 331 -11.09 -17.15 -0.48
CA LEU A 331 -11.74 -16.01 -1.11
C LEU A 331 -10.70 -15.20 -1.90
N SER A 332 -10.99 -14.92 -3.16
CA SER A 332 -10.20 -14.06 -4.03
C SER A 332 -10.98 -12.80 -4.35
N PHE A 333 -10.59 -11.67 -3.77
CA PHE A 333 -11.20 -10.38 -4.07
C PHE A 333 -10.66 -9.85 -5.39
N PHE A 334 -11.55 -9.38 -6.23
CA PHE A 334 -11.20 -8.86 -7.54
C PHE A 334 -12.02 -7.64 -7.92
N ARG A 335 -11.43 -6.77 -8.74
CA ARG A 335 -12.11 -5.67 -9.40
C ARG A 335 -12.25 -5.97 -10.88
N VAL A 336 -13.45 -5.80 -11.41
CA VAL A 336 -13.74 -5.89 -12.83
C VAL A 336 -13.43 -4.56 -13.50
N TYR A 337 -12.56 -4.56 -14.48
CA TYR A 337 -12.20 -3.37 -15.26
C TYR A 337 -12.97 -3.26 -16.57
N SER A 338 -13.31 -4.37 -17.19
CA SER A 338 -14.08 -4.42 -18.43
C SER A 338 -14.94 -5.67 -18.51
N GLY A 339 -16.01 -5.60 -19.29
CA GLY A 339 -16.89 -6.71 -19.58
C GLY A 339 -17.79 -7.10 -18.42
N HIS A 340 -18.37 -8.28 -18.55
CA HIS A 340 -19.20 -8.90 -17.51
C HIS A 340 -18.92 -10.40 -17.44
N LEU A 341 -19.25 -11.01 -16.31
CA LEU A 341 -19.05 -12.44 -16.07
C LEU A 341 -20.15 -13.01 -15.19
N SER A 342 -20.66 -14.17 -15.57
CA SER A 342 -21.63 -14.91 -14.76
C SER A 342 -20.96 -15.96 -13.89
N THR A 343 -21.57 -16.26 -12.75
CA THR A 343 -21.18 -17.37 -11.87
C THR A 343 -21.09 -18.68 -12.64
N GLY A 344 -20.06 -19.46 -12.36
CA GLY A 344 -19.81 -20.75 -13.04
C GLY A 344 -19.04 -20.65 -14.33
N SER A 345 -18.74 -19.45 -14.85
CA SER A 345 -17.94 -19.24 -16.06
C SER A 345 -16.48 -19.62 -15.87
N SER A 346 -15.83 -20.00 -16.96
CA SER A 346 -14.38 -20.15 -17.03
C SER A 346 -13.70 -18.82 -17.30
N VAL A 347 -12.58 -18.58 -16.65
CA VAL A 347 -11.69 -17.44 -16.86
C VAL A 347 -10.27 -17.91 -17.07
N LEU A 348 -9.48 -17.11 -17.77
CA LEU A 348 -8.04 -17.33 -17.92
C LEU A 348 -7.32 -16.48 -16.86
N ASN A 349 -6.52 -17.11 -16.02
CA ASN A 349 -5.46 -16.44 -15.29
C ASN A 349 -4.30 -16.23 -16.27
N SER A 350 -4.18 -15.06 -16.82
CA SER A 350 -3.23 -14.76 -17.91
C SER A 350 -1.78 -14.69 -17.43
N VAL A 351 -1.54 -14.36 -16.16
CA VAL A 351 -0.20 -14.32 -15.56
C VAL A 351 0.38 -15.73 -15.45
N LYS A 352 -0.44 -16.69 -15.03
CA LYS A 352 -0.02 -18.11 -14.87
C LYS A 352 -0.38 -18.98 -16.07
N ASN A 353 -1.06 -18.42 -17.06
CA ASN A 353 -1.57 -19.13 -18.23
C ASN A 353 -2.39 -20.39 -17.86
N GLN A 354 -3.27 -20.24 -16.89
CA GLN A 354 -4.11 -21.33 -16.37
C GLN A 354 -5.59 -20.96 -16.42
N LYS A 355 -6.42 -21.92 -16.83
CA LYS A 355 -7.88 -21.77 -16.78
C LYS A 355 -8.37 -22.08 -15.38
N GLU A 356 -9.24 -21.21 -14.87
CA GLU A 356 -9.92 -21.40 -13.60
C GLU A 356 -11.42 -21.20 -13.76
N ARG A 357 -12.18 -21.79 -12.86
CA ARG A 357 -13.62 -21.66 -12.85
C ARG A 357 -14.04 -20.70 -11.75
N MET A 358 -14.80 -19.69 -12.10
CA MET A 358 -15.45 -18.77 -11.18
C MET A 358 -16.65 -19.49 -10.54
N GLY A 359 -16.42 -20.17 -9.42
CA GLY A 359 -17.44 -21.02 -8.78
C GLY A 359 -18.63 -20.23 -8.26
N ARG A 360 -18.46 -19.55 -7.14
CA ARG A 360 -19.43 -18.62 -6.55
C ARG A 360 -18.83 -17.22 -6.55
N ILE A 361 -19.68 -16.23 -6.73
CA ILE A 361 -19.29 -14.82 -6.62
C ILE A 361 -20.09 -14.22 -5.47
N LEU A 362 -19.39 -13.56 -4.57
CA LEU A 362 -19.93 -12.96 -3.36
C LEU A 362 -19.78 -11.45 -3.41
N GLN A 363 -20.84 -10.74 -3.09
CA GLN A 363 -20.78 -9.32 -2.74
C GLN A 363 -20.70 -9.21 -1.22
N MET A 364 -19.79 -8.38 -0.75
CA MET A 364 -19.56 -8.15 0.67
C MET A 364 -20.39 -6.95 1.14
N HIS A 365 -21.17 -7.16 2.19
CA HIS A 365 -21.95 -6.13 2.88
C HIS A 365 -21.56 -6.17 4.36
N ALA A 366 -20.44 -5.55 4.70
CA ALA A 366 -19.90 -5.63 6.05
C ALA A 366 -19.72 -7.10 6.52
N ASN A 367 -20.50 -7.55 7.50
CA ASN A 367 -20.45 -8.94 8.00
C ASN A 367 -21.30 -9.92 7.19
N HIS A 368 -22.07 -9.45 6.23
CA HIS A 368 -22.94 -10.30 5.42
C HIS A 368 -22.34 -10.54 4.06
N ARG A 369 -22.58 -11.74 3.53
CA ARG A 369 -22.17 -12.16 2.20
C ARG A 369 -23.43 -12.46 1.40
N GLU A 370 -23.53 -11.86 0.24
CA GLU A 370 -24.62 -12.11 -0.70
C GLU A 370 -24.06 -12.83 -1.93
N ASP A 371 -24.63 -13.96 -2.28
CA ASP A 371 -24.32 -14.63 -3.55
C ASP A 371 -24.91 -13.80 -4.70
N ILE A 372 -24.07 -13.44 -5.66
CA ILE A 372 -24.48 -12.73 -6.86
C ILE A 372 -24.23 -13.58 -8.11
N GLU A 373 -25.12 -13.47 -9.07
CA GLU A 373 -25.08 -14.29 -10.29
C GLU A 373 -24.12 -13.72 -11.33
N GLU A 374 -23.95 -12.41 -11.36
CA GLU A 374 -23.17 -11.70 -12.38
C GLU A 374 -22.40 -10.54 -11.77
N VAL A 375 -21.22 -10.27 -12.34
CA VAL A 375 -20.40 -9.07 -12.09
C VAL A 375 -20.18 -8.31 -13.39
N TRP A 376 -20.06 -7.01 -13.28
CA TRP A 376 -20.00 -6.06 -14.37
C TRP A 376 -18.79 -5.14 -14.24
N ALA A 377 -18.41 -4.46 -15.32
CA ALA A 377 -17.34 -3.46 -15.28
C ALA A 377 -17.53 -2.48 -14.10
N GLY A 378 -16.46 -2.21 -13.36
CA GLY A 378 -16.48 -1.35 -12.17
C GLY A 378 -16.88 -2.06 -10.86
N ASP A 379 -17.30 -3.33 -10.90
CA ASP A 379 -17.66 -4.07 -9.70
C ASP A 379 -16.44 -4.53 -8.92
N ILE A 380 -16.59 -4.57 -7.59
CA ILE A 380 -15.68 -5.21 -6.66
C ILE A 380 -16.44 -6.37 -6.00
N ALA A 381 -15.91 -7.57 -6.09
CA ALA A 381 -16.52 -8.78 -5.56
C ALA A 381 -15.46 -9.78 -5.08
N ALA A 382 -15.90 -10.86 -4.45
CA ALA A 382 -15.06 -11.97 -4.05
C ALA A 382 -15.48 -13.26 -4.76
N ALA A 383 -14.51 -14.02 -5.26
CA ALA A 383 -14.73 -15.33 -5.86
C ALA A 383 -14.35 -16.45 -4.91
N VAL A 384 -15.18 -17.50 -4.89
CA VAL A 384 -14.87 -18.76 -4.22
C VAL A 384 -14.50 -19.80 -5.26
N GLY A 385 -13.43 -20.55 -5.01
CA GLY A 385 -13.06 -21.70 -5.84
C GLY A 385 -11.91 -21.47 -6.81
N LEU A 386 -11.32 -20.27 -6.85
CA LEU A 386 -10.07 -20.02 -7.56
C LEU A 386 -8.91 -20.65 -6.78
N LYS A 387 -8.27 -21.66 -7.38
CA LYS A 387 -7.23 -22.47 -6.70
C LYS A 387 -5.83 -21.89 -6.85
N ASN A 388 -5.53 -21.36 -8.02
CA ASN A 388 -4.18 -20.95 -8.40
C ASN A 388 -3.99 -19.43 -8.47
N THR A 389 -5.07 -18.67 -8.39
CA THR A 389 -5.02 -17.20 -8.44
C THR A 389 -4.41 -16.64 -7.16
N THR A 390 -3.44 -15.75 -7.31
CA THR A 390 -2.78 -15.01 -6.21
C THR A 390 -2.99 -13.52 -6.38
N THR A 391 -2.60 -12.76 -5.36
CA THR A 391 -2.69 -11.28 -5.40
C THR A 391 -1.85 -10.73 -6.56
N GLY A 392 -2.43 -9.85 -7.36
CA GLY A 392 -1.80 -9.28 -8.56
C GLY A 392 -2.10 -10.03 -9.87
N ASP A 393 -2.71 -11.21 -9.80
CA ASP A 393 -3.06 -11.95 -11.00
C ASP A 393 -4.23 -11.30 -11.75
N THR A 394 -4.18 -11.38 -13.09
CA THR A 394 -5.27 -10.95 -13.97
C THR A 394 -6.15 -12.13 -14.33
N LEU A 395 -7.47 -11.92 -14.22
CA LEU A 395 -8.50 -12.84 -14.70
C LEU A 395 -9.17 -12.23 -15.92
N CYS A 396 -9.18 -12.91 -17.05
CA CYS A 396 -9.69 -12.36 -18.30
C CYS A 396 -10.42 -13.39 -19.17
N ASP A 397 -11.03 -12.89 -20.24
CA ASP A 397 -11.58 -13.74 -21.30
C ASP A 397 -10.44 -14.46 -22.03
N GLU A 398 -10.57 -15.77 -22.20
CA GLU A 398 -9.61 -16.60 -22.92
C GLU A 398 -9.37 -16.18 -24.36
N LYS A 399 -10.39 -15.60 -25.00
CA LYS A 399 -10.32 -15.15 -26.40
C LYS A 399 -9.62 -13.80 -26.57
N ALA A 400 -9.57 -13.00 -25.49
CA ALA A 400 -8.92 -11.69 -25.46
C ALA A 400 -7.98 -11.59 -24.24
N PRO A 401 -6.89 -12.37 -24.23
CA PRO A 401 -6.00 -12.41 -23.07
C PRO A 401 -5.26 -11.08 -22.90
N VAL A 402 -5.22 -10.62 -21.66
CA VAL A 402 -4.49 -9.42 -21.26
C VAL A 402 -3.88 -9.64 -19.87
N ILE A 403 -2.69 -9.12 -19.64
CA ILE A 403 -2.10 -8.99 -18.31
C ILE A 403 -2.22 -7.52 -17.94
N LEU A 404 -3.09 -7.22 -16.97
CA LEU A 404 -3.22 -5.87 -16.46
C LEU A 404 -1.95 -5.51 -15.68
N GLU A 405 -1.62 -4.22 -15.65
CA GLU A 405 -0.46 -3.72 -14.93
C GLU A 405 -0.37 -4.31 -13.52
N SER A 406 0.76 -4.96 -13.23
CA SER A 406 0.97 -5.66 -11.97
C SER A 406 1.19 -4.70 -10.80
N MET A 407 1.01 -5.22 -9.58
CA MET A 407 1.39 -4.53 -8.36
C MET A 407 2.82 -4.90 -7.99
N ASP A 408 3.64 -3.91 -7.67
CA ASP A 408 4.98 -4.12 -7.12
C ASP A 408 4.90 -4.20 -5.60
N PHE A 409 5.44 -5.27 -5.04
CA PHE A 409 5.47 -5.47 -3.60
C PHE A 409 6.89 -5.29 -3.06
N PRO A 410 7.07 -4.51 -1.98
CA PRO A 410 8.38 -4.36 -1.37
C PRO A 410 8.88 -5.66 -0.75
N GLU A 411 10.18 -5.86 -0.79
CA GLU A 411 10.83 -7.00 -0.14
C GLU A 411 10.79 -6.87 1.39
N PRO A 412 10.55 -7.98 2.12
CA PRO A 412 10.58 -7.98 3.57
C PRO A 412 11.92 -7.52 4.14
N VAL A 413 11.89 -6.74 5.19
CA VAL A 413 13.10 -6.17 5.82
C VAL A 413 13.49 -6.86 7.12
N ILE A 414 12.54 -7.47 7.83
CA ILE A 414 12.79 -8.19 9.08
C ILE A 414 12.62 -9.68 8.87
N ARG A 415 13.51 -10.48 9.48
CA ARG A 415 13.47 -11.94 9.47
C ARG A 415 13.54 -12.47 10.90
N VAL A 416 12.77 -13.51 11.17
CA VAL A 416 12.66 -14.18 12.48
C VAL A 416 12.66 -15.67 12.24
N ALA A 417 13.38 -16.43 13.07
CA ALA A 417 13.26 -17.87 13.11
C ALA A 417 12.02 -18.28 13.91
N ILE A 418 11.25 -19.22 13.39
CA ILE A 418 10.04 -19.74 14.04
C ILE A 418 10.11 -21.26 14.15
N GLU A 419 9.81 -21.79 15.32
CA GLU A 419 9.81 -23.21 15.59
C GLU A 419 8.52 -23.61 16.34
N PRO A 420 7.84 -24.70 15.92
CA PRO A 420 6.68 -25.16 16.63
C PRO A 420 7.10 -25.76 17.98
N LYS A 421 6.29 -25.55 19.02
CA LYS A 421 6.56 -26.13 20.35
C LYS A 421 6.48 -27.64 20.40
N THR A 422 5.82 -28.28 19.44
CA THR A 422 5.64 -29.73 19.37
C THR A 422 5.96 -30.26 17.97
N LYS A 423 6.48 -31.50 17.89
CA LYS A 423 6.74 -32.15 16.59
C LYS A 423 5.47 -32.30 15.73
N ALA A 424 4.32 -32.55 16.36
CA ALA A 424 3.04 -32.61 15.65
C ALA A 424 2.58 -31.26 15.08
N GLY A 425 3.11 -30.15 15.59
CA GLY A 425 2.87 -28.80 15.08
C GLY A 425 3.64 -28.46 13.81
N GLN A 426 4.70 -29.21 13.47
CA GLN A 426 5.59 -28.88 12.34
C GLN A 426 4.83 -28.86 11.01
N GLU A 427 4.08 -29.89 10.72
CA GLU A 427 3.32 -30.01 9.48
C GLU A 427 2.19 -28.97 9.42
N LYS A 428 1.47 -28.79 10.53
CA LYS A 428 0.43 -27.76 10.64
C LYS A 428 0.99 -26.36 10.47
N MET A 429 2.14 -26.07 11.05
CA MET A 429 2.82 -24.78 10.91
C MET A 429 3.19 -24.53 9.46
N GLY A 430 3.79 -25.49 8.77
CA GLY A 430 4.14 -25.37 7.35
C GLY A 430 2.93 -25.03 6.49
N LEU A 431 1.82 -25.75 6.65
CA LEU A 431 0.58 -25.48 5.91
C LEU A 431 -0.03 -24.10 6.24
N ALA A 432 0.00 -23.71 7.51
CA ALA A 432 -0.50 -22.41 7.95
C ALA A 432 0.34 -21.26 7.38
N LEU A 433 1.67 -21.37 7.42
CA LEU A 433 2.58 -20.37 6.88
C LEU A 433 2.41 -20.19 5.36
N VAL A 434 2.21 -21.27 4.62
CA VAL A 434 1.92 -21.21 3.18
C VAL A 434 0.63 -20.43 2.91
N LYS A 435 -0.44 -20.71 3.67
CA LYS A 435 -1.71 -19.97 3.53
C LYS A 435 -1.55 -18.48 3.84
N LEU A 436 -0.83 -18.15 4.91
CA LEU A 436 -0.55 -16.75 5.25
C LEU A 436 0.28 -16.03 4.19
N ALA A 437 1.26 -16.72 3.59
CA ALA A 437 2.05 -16.18 2.48
C ALA A 437 1.23 -16.01 1.18
N GLU A 438 0.20 -16.81 0.97
CA GLU A 438 -0.74 -16.62 -0.15
C GLU A 438 -1.64 -15.38 0.05
N GLU A 439 -1.96 -15.06 1.30
CA GLU A 439 -2.77 -13.88 1.64
C GLU A 439 -1.97 -12.58 1.56
N ASP A 440 -0.71 -12.61 1.98
CA ASP A 440 0.16 -11.45 2.07
C ASP A 440 1.46 -11.64 1.25
N PRO A 441 1.58 -10.99 0.10
CA PRO A 441 2.78 -11.12 -0.76
C PRO A 441 4.06 -10.54 -0.13
N THR A 442 3.97 -9.72 0.91
CA THR A 442 5.13 -9.20 1.65
C THR A 442 5.55 -10.08 2.81
N PHE A 443 4.74 -11.07 3.14
CA PHE A 443 5.11 -12.11 4.06
C PHE A 443 5.74 -13.27 3.29
N LYS A 444 6.98 -13.60 3.62
CA LYS A 444 7.70 -14.74 3.04
C LYS A 444 8.06 -15.75 4.10
N THR A 445 8.03 -17.02 3.72
CA THR A 445 8.48 -18.13 4.57
C THR A 445 9.33 -19.09 3.76
N TYR A 446 10.41 -19.54 4.35
CA TYR A 446 11.32 -20.51 3.73
C TYR A 446 12.10 -21.26 4.82
N THR A 447 12.70 -22.38 4.45
CA THR A 447 13.62 -23.09 5.31
C THR A 447 15.04 -22.65 5.01
N ASP A 448 15.77 -22.24 6.01
CA ASP A 448 17.21 -21.94 5.89
C ASP A 448 17.96 -23.24 5.67
N GLU A 449 18.66 -23.36 4.56
CA GLU A 449 19.35 -24.58 4.16
C GLU A 449 20.52 -24.92 5.07
N GLU A 450 21.16 -23.92 5.68
CA GLU A 450 22.30 -24.11 6.55
C GLU A 450 21.86 -24.53 7.96
N THR A 451 20.81 -23.92 8.50
CA THR A 451 20.36 -24.15 9.87
C THR A 451 19.19 -25.12 9.97
N GLY A 452 18.51 -25.39 8.88
CA GLY A 452 17.26 -26.17 8.86
C GLY A 452 16.09 -25.49 9.55
N GLN A 453 16.25 -24.23 9.98
CA GLN A 453 15.21 -23.45 10.65
C GLN A 453 14.19 -22.90 9.65
N THR A 454 12.94 -22.87 10.08
CA THR A 454 11.91 -22.15 9.33
C THR A 454 12.05 -20.66 9.64
N ILE A 455 12.23 -19.87 8.60
CA ILE A 455 12.35 -18.42 8.67
C ILE A 455 11.06 -17.79 8.18
N ILE A 456 10.59 -16.78 8.90
CA ILE A 456 9.53 -15.89 8.46
C ILE A 456 10.09 -14.48 8.27
N ALA A 457 9.67 -13.82 7.21
CA ALA A 457 10.13 -12.50 6.85
C ALA A 457 8.93 -11.57 6.61
N GLY A 458 9.01 -10.34 7.10
CA GLY A 458 7.93 -9.37 7.02
C GLY A 458 8.43 -7.92 7.03
N MET A 459 7.50 -6.98 6.95
CA MET A 459 7.78 -5.54 6.81
C MET A 459 8.19 -4.87 8.12
N GLY A 460 7.79 -5.42 9.27
CA GLY A 460 8.09 -4.85 10.58
C GLY A 460 7.81 -5.82 11.72
N GLU A 461 8.16 -5.41 12.94
CA GLU A 461 7.94 -6.23 14.15
C GLU A 461 6.46 -6.53 14.37
N LEU A 462 5.62 -5.50 14.26
CA LEU A 462 4.17 -5.66 14.43
C LEU A 462 3.57 -6.59 13.38
N HIS A 463 4.04 -6.53 12.13
CA HIS A 463 3.61 -7.44 11.08
C HIS A 463 3.89 -8.90 11.44
N LEU A 464 5.12 -9.22 11.85
CA LEU A 464 5.48 -10.58 12.24
C LEU A 464 4.79 -11.04 13.54
N GLU A 465 4.59 -10.15 14.50
CA GLU A 465 3.84 -10.43 15.72
C GLU A 465 2.40 -10.84 15.42
N ILE A 466 1.74 -10.14 14.49
CA ILE A 466 0.39 -10.47 14.05
C ILE A 466 0.34 -11.81 13.33
N ILE A 467 1.31 -12.11 12.48
CA ILE A 467 1.40 -13.42 11.81
C ILE A 467 1.54 -14.55 12.83
N VAL A 468 2.39 -14.40 13.83
CA VAL A 468 2.58 -15.40 14.90
C VAL A 468 1.31 -15.58 15.75
N ASP A 469 0.63 -14.49 16.06
CA ASP A 469 -0.62 -14.53 16.78
C ASP A 469 -1.75 -15.18 15.95
N ARG A 470 -1.80 -14.96 14.65
CA ARG A 470 -2.71 -15.67 13.73
C ARG A 470 -2.43 -17.17 13.67
N LEU A 471 -1.16 -17.59 13.70
CA LEU A 471 -0.81 -19.02 13.79
C LEU A 471 -1.44 -19.66 15.01
N LEU A 472 -1.38 -18.99 16.16
CA LEU A 472 -1.97 -19.48 17.40
C LEU A 472 -3.51 -19.49 17.35
N ARG A 473 -4.13 -18.38 16.99
CA ARG A 473 -5.59 -18.18 17.08
C ARG A 473 -6.36 -18.91 15.98
N GLU A 474 -5.93 -18.77 14.74
CA GLU A 474 -6.65 -19.31 13.58
C GLU A 474 -6.27 -20.78 13.31
N PHE A 475 -4.99 -21.11 13.40
CA PHE A 475 -4.47 -22.43 13.02
C PHE A 475 -4.17 -23.34 14.22
N LYS A 476 -4.31 -22.84 15.46
CA LYS A 476 -4.03 -23.59 16.69
C LYS A 476 -2.60 -24.17 16.72
N VAL A 477 -1.63 -23.39 16.27
CA VAL A 477 -0.21 -23.73 16.26
C VAL A 477 0.53 -22.83 17.23
N GLU A 478 1.07 -23.41 18.29
CA GLU A 478 1.97 -22.71 19.20
C GLU A 478 3.40 -22.80 18.67
N ALA A 479 4.05 -21.65 18.56
CA ALA A 479 5.41 -21.53 18.07
C ALA A 479 6.28 -20.66 18.97
N ASN A 480 7.58 -20.97 18.99
CA ASN A 480 8.61 -20.12 19.57
C ASN A 480 9.22 -19.27 18.47
N VAL A 481 9.47 -18.02 18.78
CA VAL A 481 10.06 -17.07 17.85
C VAL A 481 11.49 -16.77 18.31
N GLY A 482 12.45 -16.90 17.38
CA GLY A 482 13.83 -16.52 17.63
C GLY A 482 14.05 -15.00 17.57
N ALA A 483 15.27 -14.55 17.85
CA ALA A 483 15.62 -13.14 17.71
C ALA A 483 15.41 -12.67 16.26
N PRO A 484 14.92 -11.44 16.04
CA PRO A 484 14.78 -10.89 14.72
C PRO A 484 16.12 -10.87 13.96
N GLN A 485 16.09 -11.24 12.69
CA GLN A 485 17.25 -11.16 11.81
C GLN A 485 17.08 -10.02 10.82
N VAL A 486 18.17 -9.26 10.63
CA VAL A 486 18.22 -8.15 9.69
C VAL A 486 18.56 -8.67 8.30
N ALA A 487 17.84 -8.21 7.27
CA ALA A 487 18.14 -8.56 5.89
C ALA A 487 19.32 -7.73 5.38
N TYR A 488 20.54 -8.15 5.71
CA TYR A 488 21.75 -7.57 5.16
C TYR A 488 21.86 -7.87 3.67
N LYS A 489 22.56 -7.00 2.95
CA LYS A 489 22.89 -7.17 1.53
C LYS A 489 24.36 -6.90 1.32
N GLU A 490 24.85 -7.27 0.15
CA GLU A 490 26.22 -6.98 -0.27
C GLU A 490 26.21 -6.17 -1.55
N THR A 491 27.27 -5.42 -1.79
CA THR A 491 27.51 -4.72 -3.05
C THR A 491 29.02 -4.56 -3.27
N VAL A 492 29.40 -4.00 -4.38
CA VAL A 492 30.80 -3.72 -4.75
C VAL A 492 31.02 -2.23 -4.91
N ARG A 493 32.25 -1.76 -4.66
CA ARG A 493 32.63 -0.35 -4.78
C ARG A 493 33.45 -0.04 -6.03
N LYS A 494 34.10 -1.04 -6.60
CA LYS A 494 35.06 -0.84 -7.69
C LYS A 494 34.65 -1.60 -8.94
N LYS A 495 35.00 -1.05 -10.07
CA LYS A 495 34.93 -1.71 -11.36
C LYS A 495 36.10 -2.68 -11.50
N VAL A 496 35.84 -3.91 -11.90
CA VAL A 496 36.81 -4.99 -12.09
C VAL A 496 36.48 -5.75 -13.36
N ASP A 497 37.52 -5.99 -14.16
CA ASP A 497 37.49 -6.91 -15.28
C ASP A 497 37.98 -8.29 -14.82
N GLN A 498 37.24 -9.34 -15.18
CA GLN A 498 37.53 -10.70 -14.79
C GLN A 498 37.49 -11.62 -16.00
N ASP A 499 38.57 -12.39 -16.15
CA ASP A 499 38.73 -13.45 -17.15
C ASP A 499 38.71 -14.80 -16.43
N THR A 500 37.69 -15.63 -16.69
CA THR A 500 37.52 -16.93 -16.01
C THR A 500 37.22 -18.04 -17.00
N LYS A 501 38.03 -19.10 -16.90
CA LYS A 501 37.86 -20.36 -17.67
C LYS A 501 37.45 -21.48 -16.74
N TYR A 502 36.31 -22.09 -17.04
CA TYR A 502 35.91 -23.35 -16.44
C TYR A 502 36.27 -24.50 -17.37
N LYS A 503 37.20 -25.33 -16.94
CA LYS A 503 37.58 -26.52 -17.68
C LYS A 503 37.61 -27.73 -16.74
N ARG A 504 36.85 -28.74 -17.06
CA ARG A 504 36.83 -30.01 -16.34
C ARG A 504 36.87 -31.18 -17.34
N GLN A 505 37.74 -32.13 -17.08
CA GLN A 505 37.86 -33.34 -17.85
C GLN A 505 37.66 -34.54 -16.92
N SER A 506 36.59 -35.30 -17.11
CA SER A 506 36.29 -36.49 -16.35
C SER A 506 35.85 -37.59 -17.34
N GLY A 507 36.75 -38.47 -17.72
CA GLY A 507 36.56 -39.74 -18.40
C GLY A 507 35.42 -39.81 -19.46
N GLY A 508 35.53 -39.11 -20.58
CA GLY A 508 34.55 -39.10 -21.64
C GLY A 508 34.41 -37.71 -22.27
N SER A 509 33.27 -37.02 -22.11
CA SER A 509 33.11 -35.66 -22.58
C SER A 509 33.62 -34.65 -21.54
N GLY A 510 34.43 -33.68 -21.97
CA GLY A 510 34.89 -32.56 -21.15
C GLY A 510 33.80 -31.51 -20.92
N GLN A 511 34.09 -30.54 -20.04
CA GLN A 511 33.28 -29.32 -19.88
C GLN A 511 34.19 -28.12 -20.10
N TYR A 512 33.74 -27.17 -20.89
CA TYR A 512 34.46 -25.93 -21.17
C TYR A 512 33.53 -24.73 -21.25
N GLY A 513 33.85 -23.72 -20.46
CA GLY A 513 33.19 -22.40 -20.52
C GLY A 513 34.23 -21.32 -20.22
N HIS A 514 34.30 -20.31 -21.07
CA HIS A 514 35.22 -19.18 -20.88
C HIS A 514 34.46 -17.88 -21.07
N VAL A 515 34.51 -17.03 -20.04
CA VAL A 515 33.82 -15.74 -20.01
C VAL A 515 34.78 -14.66 -19.55
N LYS A 516 34.64 -13.49 -20.18
CA LYS A 516 35.26 -12.24 -19.72
C LYS A 516 34.17 -11.25 -19.40
N ILE A 517 34.12 -10.85 -18.15
CA ILE A 517 33.09 -9.96 -17.61
C ILE A 517 33.71 -8.71 -16.97
N THR A 518 32.96 -7.63 -16.99
CA THR A 518 33.20 -6.44 -16.19
C THR A 518 32.14 -6.37 -15.11
N VAL A 519 32.55 -6.31 -13.86
CA VAL A 519 31.67 -6.08 -12.70
C VAL A 519 31.91 -4.66 -12.20
N GLU A 520 30.84 -3.89 -12.10
CA GLU A 520 30.91 -2.53 -11.63
C GLU A 520 29.72 -2.18 -10.73
N PRO A 521 29.85 -1.17 -9.82
CA PRO A 521 28.73 -0.69 -9.06
C PRO A 521 27.63 -0.15 -9.97
N ASN A 522 26.36 -0.43 -9.64
CA ASN A 522 25.20 0.21 -10.24
C ASN A 522 24.69 1.32 -9.33
N GLU A 523 23.80 2.16 -9.84
CA GLU A 523 23.14 3.17 -9.02
C GLU A 523 22.33 2.51 -7.88
N SER A 524 22.35 3.14 -6.72
CA SER A 524 21.62 2.65 -5.54
C SER A 524 20.13 2.46 -5.85
N GLY A 525 19.62 1.27 -5.56
CA GLY A 525 18.23 0.90 -5.79
C GLY A 525 17.91 0.36 -7.18
N LYS A 526 18.85 0.39 -8.14
CA LYS A 526 18.62 -0.18 -9.48
C LYS A 526 18.78 -1.70 -9.56
N GLY A 527 19.32 -2.32 -8.53
CA GLY A 527 19.49 -3.77 -8.47
C GLY A 527 20.51 -4.30 -9.47
N TYR A 528 20.26 -5.52 -9.95
CA TYR A 528 21.13 -6.21 -10.90
C TYR A 528 20.81 -5.82 -12.35
N GLU A 529 21.86 -5.53 -13.11
CA GLU A 529 21.78 -5.26 -14.54
C GLU A 529 22.80 -6.15 -15.28
N PHE A 530 22.33 -6.88 -16.29
CA PHE A 530 23.18 -7.66 -17.18
C PHE A 530 23.24 -7.01 -18.56
N VAL A 531 24.46 -6.81 -19.06
CA VAL A 531 24.70 -6.26 -20.40
C VAL A 531 25.47 -7.26 -21.25
N ASN A 532 24.87 -7.62 -22.37
CA ASN A 532 25.54 -8.43 -23.38
C ASN A 532 26.27 -7.54 -24.39
N ALA A 533 27.59 -7.50 -24.32
CA ALA A 533 28.48 -6.76 -25.22
C ALA A 533 29.37 -7.70 -26.04
N VAL A 534 29.01 -8.96 -26.20
CA VAL A 534 29.77 -9.95 -26.97
C VAL A 534 29.69 -9.60 -28.45
N VAL A 535 30.84 -9.50 -29.09
CA VAL A 535 30.98 -9.24 -30.53
C VAL A 535 31.68 -10.42 -31.25
N GLY A 536 31.38 -10.59 -32.52
CA GLY A 536 32.06 -11.58 -33.36
C GLY A 536 31.75 -13.05 -33.07
N GLY A 537 30.74 -13.35 -32.23
CA GLY A 537 30.33 -14.70 -31.91
C GLY A 537 31.34 -15.50 -31.07
N SER A 538 32.17 -14.80 -30.29
CA SER A 538 33.16 -15.43 -29.38
C SER A 538 32.50 -16.35 -28.34
N ILE A 539 31.26 -16.06 -27.96
CA ILE A 539 30.36 -16.96 -27.24
C ILE A 539 29.08 -17.13 -28.08
N PRO A 540 28.66 -18.38 -28.38
CA PRO A 540 27.39 -18.65 -29.05
C PRO A 540 26.20 -18.01 -28.29
N LYS A 541 25.27 -17.40 -29.04
CA LYS A 541 24.12 -16.69 -28.45
C LYS A 541 23.29 -17.55 -27.50
N GLU A 542 23.21 -18.86 -27.77
CA GLU A 542 22.49 -19.85 -26.97
C GLU A 542 23.07 -20.01 -25.55
N PHE A 543 24.35 -19.70 -25.33
CA PHE A 543 24.99 -19.84 -24.01
C PHE A 543 24.99 -18.55 -23.18
N ILE A 544 24.64 -17.40 -23.78
CA ILE A 544 24.59 -16.12 -23.06
C ILE A 544 23.57 -16.11 -21.94
N PRO A 545 22.32 -16.63 -22.13
CA PRO A 545 21.37 -16.74 -21.03
C PRO A 545 21.85 -17.64 -19.88
N ALA A 546 22.64 -18.66 -20.18
CA ALA A 546 23.23 -19.54 -19.18
C ALA A 546 24.27 -18.83 -18.33
N VAL A 547 25.08 -17.94 -18.93
CA VAL A 547 26.04 -17.08 -18.23
C VAL A 547 25.30 -16.15 -17.28
N ASP A 548 24.26 -15.47 -17.74
CA ASP A 548 23.42 -14.59 -16.92
C ASP A 548 22.76 -15.36 -15.75
N ALA A 549 22.19 -16.52 -16.00
CA ALA A 549 21.61 -17.38 -14.97
C ALA A 549 22.64 -17.82 -13.92
N GLY A 550 23.88 -18.13 -14.34
CA GLY A 550 24.98 -18.45 -13.44
C GLY A 550 25.40 -17.28 -12.57
N ILE A 551 25.44 -16.09 -13.14
CA ILE A 551 25.75 -14.83 -12.43
C ILE A 551 24.62 -14.53 -11.41
N GLN A 552 23.37 -14.58 -11.81
CA GLN A 552 22.24 -14.35 -10.91
C GLN A 552 22.22 -15.35 -9.75
N GLY A 553 22.49 -16.62 -10.01
CA GLY A 553 22.62 -17.64 -8.97
C GLY A 553 23.73 -17.33 -7.96
N ALA A 554 24.88 -16.86 -8.44
CA ALA A 554 26.00 -16.47 -7.58
C ALA A 554 25.72 -15.21 -6.74
N LEU A 555 24.93 -14.28 -7.27
CA LEU A 555 24.55 -13.05 -6.56
C LEU A 555 23.57 -13.30 -5.40
N GLN A 556 22.93 -14.45 -5.31
CA GLN A 556 22.09 -14.83 -4.16
C GLN A 556 22.92 -15.02 -2.87
N SER A 557 24.22 -15.30 -3.00
CA SER A 557 25.12 -15.51 -1.87
C SER A 557 26.45 -14.80 -2.13
N GLY A 558 26.62 -13.63 -1.54
CA GLY A 558 27.80 -12.77 -1.73
C GLY A 558 29.07 -13.34 -1.08
N VAL A 559 30.18 -12.67 -1.36
CA VAL A 559 31.53 -13.13 -0.98
C VAL A 559 32.03 -12.61 0.40
N VAL A 560 31.31 -11.69 1.02
CA VAL A 560 31.69 -11.13 2.34
C VAL A 560 31.14 -11.99 3.47
N ALA A 561 29.83 -12.22 3.50
CA ALA A 561 29.16 -12.99 4.54
C ALA A 561 28.00 -13.85 4.00
N GLY A 562 27.91 -14.03 2.69
CA GLY A 562 26.91 -14.86 2.05
C GLY A 562 25.52 -14.21 1.95
N PHE A 563 25.41 -12.88 2.02
CA PHE A 563 24.16 -12.17 1.82
C PHE A 563 23.90 -11.87 0.34
N PRO A 564 22.64 -11.68 -0.08
CA PRO A 564 22.32 -11.32 -1.46
C PRO A 564 23.04 -10.05 -1.92
N VAL A 565 23.56 -10.08 -3.14
CA VAL A 565 24.26 -8.94 -3.76
C VAL A 565 23.27 -8.10 -4.54
N VAL A 566 23.36 -6.78 -4.39
CA VAL A 566 22.49 -5.80 -5.06
C VAL A 566 23.31 -4.67 -5.69
N ASP A 567 22.69 -3.90 -6.56
CA ASP A 567 23.26 -2.70 -7.18
C ASP A 567 24.58 -2.98 -7.89
N VAL A 568 24.59 -4.02 -8.70
CA VAL A 568 25.75 -4.47 -9.47
C VAL A 568 25.37 -4.58 -10.95
N LYS A 569 26.22 -4.03 -11.80
CA LYS A 569 26.14 -4.16 -13.24
C LYS A 569 27.22 -5.10 -13.75
N VAL A 570 26.83 -6.11 -14.48
CA VAL A 570 27.73 -7.08 -15.08
C VAL A 570 27.62 -6.99 -16.60
N THR A 571 28.76 -6.76 -17.25
CA THR A 571 28.88 -6.72 -18.71
C THR A 571 29.68 -7.92 -19.17
N LEU A 572 29.06 -8.79 -19.95
CA LEU A 572 29.74 -9.88 -20.66
C LEU A 572 30.23 -9.35 -22.00
N TYR A 573 31.54 -9.23 -22.19
CA TYR A 573 32.10 -8.59 -23.37
C TYR A 573 32.90 -9.53 -24.29
N ASP A 574 33.42 -10.67 -23.77
CA ASP A 574 34.23 -11.60 -24.55
C ASP A 574 34.22 -12.99 -23.89
N GLY A 575 34.80 -13.95 -24.56
CA GLY A 575 34.98 -15.31 -24.09
C GLY A 575 35.46 -16.25 -25.20
N SER A 576 35.35 -17.52 -24.96
CA SER A 576 35.58 -18.56 -26.00
C SER A 576 34.78 -19.81 -25.67
N TYR A 577 34.55 -20.62 -26.68
CA TYR A 577 33.85 -21.89 -26.55
C TYR A 577 34.65 -23.03 -27.21
N HIS A 578 34.28 -24.25 -26.91
CA HIS A 578 34.82 -25.44 -27.51
C HIS A 578 33.68 -26.24 -28.16
N GLU A 579 33.81 -26.59 -29.41
CA GLU A 579 32.71 -27.19 -30.22
C GLU A 579 32.10 -28.46 -29.60
N VAL A 580 32.88 -29.25 -28.85
CA VAL A 580 32.45 -30.51 -28.26
C VAL A 580 32.16 -30.40 -26.74
N ASP A 581 32.96 -29.62 -26.00
CA ASP A 581 32.96 -29.60 -24.54
C ASP A 581 32.17 -28.44 -23.96
N SER A 582 31.71 -27.51 -24.79
CA SER A 582 30.87 -26.38 -24.31
C SER A 582 29.40 -26.79 -24.20
N SER A 583 28.78 -26.34 -23.11
CA SER A 583 27.38 -26.58 -22.81
C SER A 583 26.79 -25.39 -22.00
N GLU A 584 25.48 -25.29 -21.93
CA GLU A 584 24.80 -24.35 -21.06
C GLU A 584 25.29 -24.45 -19.60
N MET A 585 25.43 -25.69 -19.10
CA MET A 585 25.91 -25.93 -17.73
C MET A 585 27.34 -25.42 -17.53
N ALA A 586 28.26 -25.65 -18.49
CA ALA A 586 29.62 -25.17 -18.40
C ALA A 586 29.70 -23.65 -18.39
N PHE A 587 28.91 -22.94 -19.18
CA PHE A 587 28.85 -21.49 -19.19
C PHE A 587 28.13 -20.92 -17.96
N LYS A 588 27.12 -21.61 -17.43
CA LYS A 588 26.48 -21.25 -16.16
C LYS A 588 27.48 -21.29 -15.00
N ILE A 589 28.28 -22.33 -14.93
CA ILE A 589 29.35 -22.48 -13.93
C ILE A 589 30.44 -21.42 -14.14
N ALA A 590 30.87 -21.18 -15.37
CA ALA A 590 31.87 -20.16 -15.68
C ALA A 590 31.41 -18.75 -15.29
N GLY A 591 30.14 -18.39 -15.56
CA GLY A 591 29.55 -17.12 -15.15
C GLY A 591 29.49 -16.97 -13.63
N SER A 592 29.07 -18.01 -12.93
CA SER A 592 29.05 -18.05 -11.47
C SER A 592 30.45 -17.87 -10.86
N MET A 593 31.45 -18.57 -11.35
CA MET A 593 32.83 -18.45 -10.91
C MET A 593 33.39 -17.05 -11.19
N ALA A 594 33.19 -16.55 -12.40
CA ALA A 594 33.70 -15.25 -12.82
C ALA A 594 33.20 -14.10 -11.94
N VAL A 595 31.90 -14.06 -11.68
CA VAL A 595 31.30 -12.99 -10.86
C VAL A 595 31.76 -13.07 -9.41
N LYS A 596 31.92 -14.26 -8.83
CA LYS A 596 32.45 -14.45 -7.47
C LYS A 596 33.90 -13.97 -7.37
N GLU A 597 34.75 -14.32 -8.32
CA GLU A 597 36.14 -13.86 -8.35
C GLU A 597 36.24 -12.35 -8.55
N ALA A 598 35.42 -11.79 -9.44
CA ALA A 598 35.37 -10.35 -9.66
C ALA A 598 34.92 -9.57 -8.42
N MET A 599 33.88 -10.05 -7.75
CA MET A 599 33.36 -9.41 -6.52
C MET A 599 34.42 -9.36 -5.42
N ARG A 600 35.22 -10.43 -5.23
CA ARG A 600 36.32 -10.42 -4.24
C ARG A 600 37.34 -9.33 -4.50
N LYS A 601 37.55 -8.95 -5.75
CA LYS A 601 38.52 -7.90 -6.18
C LYS A 601 37.86 -6.51 -6.22
N ALA A 602 36.54 -6.44 -6.27
CA ALA A 602 35.77 -5.21 -6.47
C ALA A 602 35.49 -4.44 -5.17
N ASP A 603 36.26 -4.69 -4.10
CA ASP A 603 36.05 -4.06 -2.79
C ASP A 603 34.61 -4.29 -2.28
N PRO A 604 34.23 -5.54 -1.99
CA PRO A 604 32.87 -5.86 -1.59
C PRO A 604 32.58 -5.35 -0.17
N VAL A 605 31.35 -4.86 0.04
CA VAL A 605 30.89 -4.29 1.31
C VAL A 605 29.54 -4.84 1.71
N LEU A 606 29.29 -4.85 3.03
CA LEU A 606 27.96 -5.15 3.58
C LEU A 606 27.12 -3.90 3.66
N LEU A 607 25.83 -4.06 3.35
CA LEU A 607 24.80 -3.05 3.46
C LEU A 607 23.80 -3.46 4.54
N GLU A 608 23.36 -2.48 5.31
CA GLU A 608 22.26 -2.61 6.27
C GLU A 608 21.05 -1.76 5.87
N PRO A 609 19.83 -2.20 6.16
CA PRO A 609 18.65 -1.39 5.93
C PRO A 609 18.60 -0.22 6.91
N ILE A 610 18.41 0.98 6.36
CA ILE A 610 18.22 2.22 7.09
C ILE A 610 16.75 2.58 7.07
N MET A 611 16.21 2.86 8.24
CA MET A 611 14.83 3.24 8.43
C MET A 611 14.70 4.74 8.61
N LYS A 612 13.70 5.33 8.01
CA LYS A 612 13.24 6.67 8.34
C LYS A 612 12.31 6.57 9.54
N VAL A 613 12.74 7.14 10.64
CA VAL A 613 12.03 7.14 11.92
C VAL A 613 11.54 8.53 12.21
N CYS A 614 10.26 8.67 12.48
CA CYS A 614 9.65 9.91 12.92
C CYS A 614 9.07 9.69 14.32
N VAL A 615 9.53 10.46 15.28
CA VAL A 615 9.10 10.38 16.68
C VAL A 615 8.37 11.65 17.06
N ILE A 616 7.20 11.51 17.67
CA ILE A 616 6.41 12.62 18.20
C ILE A 616 6.33 12.45 19.71
N VAL A 617 6.81 13.46 20.43
CA VAL A 617 6.86 13.47 21.90
C VAL A 617 6.52 14.85 22.44
N PRO A 618 5.99 14.95 23.68
CA PRO A 618 5.93 16.22 24.38
C PRO A 618 7.31 16.87 24.53
N ASP A 619 7.35 18.21 24.60
CA ASP A 619 8.58 19.00 24.66
C ASP A 619 9.57 18.51 25.72
N GLU A 620 9.09 18.09 26.87
CA GLU A 620 9.89 17.62 28.01
C GLU A 620 10.73 16.37 27.72
N TYR A 621 10.34 15.54 26.73
CA TYR A 621 11.07 14.31 26.37
C TYR A 621 11.95 14.46 25.13
N LEU A 622 11.99 15.61 24.51
CA LEU A 622 12.75 15.84 23.27
C LEU A 622 14.22 15.45 23.40
N GLY A 623 14.89 15.93 24.45
CA GLY A 623 16.29 15.63 24.68
C GLY A 623 16.57 14.14 24.89
N THR A 624 15.69 13.47 25.61
CA THR A 624 15.78 12.02 25.85
C THR A 624 15.64 11.24 24.55
N VAL A 625 14.68 11.60 23.69
CA VAL A 625 14.46 10.95 22.40
C VAL A 625 15.63 11.15 21.44
N ILE A 626 16.14 12.36 21.33
CA ILE A 626 17.32 12.66 20.49
C ILE A 626 18.54 11.87 20.98
N GLY A 627 18.76 11.84 22.28
CA GLY A 627 19.85 11.07 22.89
C GLY A 627 19.74 9.57 22.61
N ASP A 628 18.54 9.00 22.76
CA ASP A 628 18.30 7.58 22.48
C ASP A 628 18.48 7.25 21.00
N LEU A 629 17.89 8.02 20.08
CA LEU A 629 18.08 7.82 18.64
C LEU A 629 19.54 7.93 18.22
N THR A 630 20.29 8.87 18.79
CA THR A 630 21.72 9.02 18.53
C THR A 630 22.50 7.81 19.04
N SER A 631 22.16 7.28 20.22
CA SER A 631 22.79 6.08 20.77
C SER A 631 22.55 4.83 19.89
N ARG A 632 21.45 4.82 19.14
CA ARG A 632 21.08 3.80 18.15
C ARG A 632 21.71 4.02 16.77
N ARG A 633 22.78 4.83 16.68
CA ARG A 633 23.43 5.21 15.41
C ARG A 633 22.51 6.02 14.49
N GLY A 634 21.49 6.62 15.04
CA GLY A 634 20.56 7.47 14.30
C GLY A 634 21.20 8.80 13.90
N GLN A 635 20.91 9.22 12.67
CA GLN A 635 21.25 10.52 12.14
C GLN A 635 20.00 11.39 12.14
N ILE A 636 19.97 12.39 13.02
CA ILE A 636 18.87 13.33 13.10
C ILE A 636 18.82 14.15 11.81
N GLN A 637 17.70 14.12 11.12
CA GLN A 637 17.47 14.81 9.86
C GLN A 637 16.76 16.14 10.05
N GLY A 638 15.90 16.23 11.06
CA GLY A 638 15.13 17.42 11.33
C GLY A 638 14.43 17.35 12.66
N GLN A 639 13.97 18.53 13.07
CA GLN A 639 13.13 18.73 14.24
C GLN A 639 12.08 19.76 13.88
N GLU A 640 10.83 19.50 14.23
CA GLU A 640 9.71 20.38 13.97
C GLU A 640 8.84 20.53 15.21
N ALA A 641 8.55 21.79 15.57
CA ALA A 641 7.63 22.08 16.66
C ALA A 641 6.18 21.86 16.21
N ARG A 642 5.41 21.17 17.03
CA ARG A 642 3.97 20.96 16.87
C ARG A 642 3.21 21.51 18.08
N PRO A 643 1.92 21.78 17.98
CA PRO A 643 1.14 22.22 19.15
C PRO A 643 1.21 21.20 20.29
N GLY A 644 1.94 21.54 21.37
CA GLY A 644 2.14 20.70 22.55
C GLY A 644 3.03 19.47 22.37
N ALA A 645 3.80 19.40 21.28
CA ALA A 645 4.69 18.29 20.98
C ALA A 645 5.86 18.72 20.09
N GLN A 646 6.88 17.86 20.00
CA GLN A 646 7.99 17.97 19.07
C GLN A 646 8.03 16.73 18.18
N GLN A 647 8.28 16.94 16.91
CA GLN A 647 8.59 15.89 15.96
C GLN A 647 10.09 15.82 15.73
N VAL A 648 10.65 14.63 15.78
CA VAL A 648 12.04 14.33 15.46
C VAL A 648 12.09 13.33 14.32
N ASP A 649 12.73 13.70 13.23
CA ASP A 649 12.97 12.84 12.09
C ASP A 649 14.42 12.36 12.10
N ALA A 650 14.63 11.06 11.96
CA ALA A 650 15.96 10.47 11.97
C ALA A 650 16.07 9.29 10.98
N LEU A 651 17.29 9.06 10.49
CA LEU A 651 17.64 7.84 9.77
C LEU A 651 18.39 6.91 10.71
N VAL A 652 17.85 5.73 10.98
CA VAL A 652 18.38 4.79 11.95
C VAL A 652 18.52 3.40 11.34
N PRO A 653 19.64 2.69 11.55
CA PRO A 653 19.76 1.29 11.12
C PRO A 653 18.69 0.41 11.77
N LEU A 654 18.04 -0.45 10.98
CA LEU A 654 17.01 -1.34 11.47
C LEU A 654 17.49 -2.22 12.64
N ALA A 655 18.74 -2.70 12.58
CA ALA A 655 19.33 -3.51 13.64
C ALA A 655 19.32 -2.83 15.02
N ASN A 656 19.32 -1.51 15.05
CA ASN A 656 19.31 -0.72 16.28
C ASN A 656 17.89 -0.28 16.72
N MET A 657 16.85 -0.62 15.94
CA MET A 657 15.48 -0.24 16.24
C MET A 657 14.68 -1.32 16.96
N PHE A 658 15.19 -2.53 17.08
CA PHE A 658 14.50 -3.61 17.80
C PHE A 658 14.27 -3.21 19.27
N GLY A 659 13.05 -3.41 19.74
CA GLY A 659 12.64 -3.03 21.08
C GLY A 659 12.39 -1.53 21.30
N TYR A 660 12.54 -0.70 20.27
CA TYR A 660 12.40 0.75 20.39
C TYR A 660 11.01 1.18 20.91
N ALA A 661 9.94 0.51 20.51
CA ALA A 661 8.60 0.81 21.00
C ALA A 661 8.50 0.75 22.52
N THR A 662 9.10 -0.29 23.13
CA THR A 662 9.16 -0.47 24.59
C THR A 662 10.00 0.62 25.26
N ASP A 663 11.17 0.91 24.69
CA ASP A 663 12.09 1.90 25.24
C ASP A 663 11.49 3.31 25.14
N LEU A 664 10.85 3.65 24.02
CA LEU A 664 10.16 4.93 23.84
C LEU A 664 9.02 5.10 24.86
N ARG A 665 8.18 4.08 25.04
CA ARG A 665 7.09 4.10 26.04
C ARG A 665 7.65 4.31 27.47
N SER A 666 8.70 3.58 27.80
CA SER A 666 9.35 3.71 29.12
C SER A 666 9.93 5.11 29.33
N ASN A 667 10.65 5.64 28.32
CA ASN A 667 11.31 6.93 28.39
C ASN A 667 10.38 8.13 28.34
N THR A 668 9.14 7.95 27.85
CA THR A 668 8.15 9.02 27.65
C THR A 668 6.88 8.83 28.48
N GLN A 669 6.88 7.91 29.43
CA GLN A 669 5.70 7.57 30.24
C GLN A 669 4.46 7.23 29.37
N GLY A 670 4.68 6.55 28.25
CA GLY A 670 3.64 6.16 27.31
C GLY A 670 3.13 7.29 26.38
N ARG A 671 3.69 8.49 26.44
CA ARG A 671 3.24 9.64 25.65
C ARG A 671 3.95 9.83 24.32
N GLY A 672 5.05 9.07 24.08
CA GLY A 672 5.76 9.06 22.81
C GLY A 672 5.11 8.15 21.78
N GLN A 673 5.07 8.61 20.55
CA GLN A 673 4.64 7.84 19.39
C GLN A 673 5.74 7.87 18.35
N TYR A 674 5.90 6.79 17.58
CA TYR A 674 6.82 6.78 16.45
C TYR A 674 6.25 6.03 15.26
N THR A 675 6.76 6.39 14.10
CA THR A 675 6.58 5.65 12.87
C THR A 675 7.94 5.30 12.29
N MET A 676 8.02 4.18 11.60
CA MET A 676 9.24 3.69 10.97
C MET A 676 8.92 3.15 9.59
N GLU A 677 9.64 3.62 8.59
CA GLU A 677 9.48 3.16 7.21
C GLU A 677 10.85 2.84 6.59
N PRO A 678 10.94 1.86 5.67
CA PRO A 678 12.16 1.61 4.91
C PRO A 678 12.56 2.86 4.12
N HIS A 679 13.84 3.23 4.20
CA HIS A 679 14.36 4.39 3.47
C HIS A 679 15.38 3.98 2.41
N SER A 680 16.45 3.31 2.83
CA SER A 680 17.60 2.97 1.97
C SER A 680 18.44 1.85 2.57
N TYR A 681 19.45 1.44 1.84
CA TYR A 681 20.55 0.62 2.35
C TYR A 681 21.80 1.47 2.46
N ALA A 682 22.52 1.32 3.53
CA ALA A 682 23.78 2.02 3.75
C ALA A 682 24.87 1.03 4.17
N GLU A 683 26.12 1.41 3.90
CA GLU A 683 27.25 0.60 4.25
C GLU A 683 27.46 0.51 5.76
N ILE A 684 27.75 -0.70 6.23
CA ILE A 684 27.98 -1.00 7.63
C ILE A 684 29.40 -0.59 8.05
N PRO A 685 29.59 0.07 9.21
CA PRO A 685 30.92 0.34 9.76
C PRO A 685 31.73 -0.94 9.94
N LYS A 686 33.04 -0.86 9.70
CA LYS A 686 33.97 -2.00 9.72
C LYS A 686 33.86 -2.85 10.99
N SER A 687 33.74 -2.22 12.16
CA SER A 687 33.66 -2.90 13.45
C SER A 687 32.40 -3.77 13.60
N ILE A 688 31.30 -3.35 13.01
CA ILE A 688 30.04 -4.09 13.02
C ILE A 688 30.07 -5.18 11.95
N ARG A 689 30.59 -4.87 10.77
CA ARG A 689 30.77 -5.85 9.69
C ARG A 689 31.60 -7.05 10.17
N ASP A 690 32.71 -6.82 10.85
CA ASP A 690 33.59 -7.89 11.31
C ASP A 690 32.90 -8.81 12.33
N LYS A 691 32.03 -8.28 13.20
CA LYS A 691 31.18 -9.07 14.10
C LYS A 691 30.18 -9.94 13.35
N ILE A 692 29.49 -9.36 12.34
CA ILE A 692 28.51 -10.11 11.55
C ILE A 692 29.16 -11.26 10.79
N VAL A 693 30.34 -11.01 10.21
CA VAL A 693 31.13 -12.05 9.51
C VAL A 693 31.56 -13.16 10.47
N GLU A 694 32.02 -12.81 11.68
CA GLU A 694 32.42 -13.79 12.69
C GLU A 694 31.23 -14.63 13.18
N GLU A 695 30.07 -14.02 13.40
CA GLU A 695 28.85 -14.73 13.81
C GLU A 695 28.34 -15.69 12.71
N ARG A 696 28.47 -15.29 11.44
CA ARG A 696 28.15 -16.16 10.30
C ARG A 696 29.11 -17.35 10.20
N GLY A 697 30.41 -17.11 10.40
CA GLY A 697 31.42 -18.18 10.38
C GLY A 697 31.23 -19.20 11.50
N LYS A 698 30.81 -18.79 12.69
CA LYS A 698 30.51 -19.69 13.81
C LYS A 698 29.24 -20.52 13.63
N LYS A 699 28.32 -20.10 12.75
CA LYS A 699 27.12 -20.87 12.40
C LYS A 699 27.35 -21.87 11.25
N ALA A 700 28.45 -21.71 10.53
CA ALA A 700 28.85 -22.60 9.42
C ALA A 700 29.74 -23.76 9.89
N ASP A 701 30.32 -23.70 11.09
CA ASP A 701 31.05 -24.78 11.77
C ASP A 701 30.09 -25.56 12.72
#